data_ecba467ea96668bab198b0d0f7627047
#
_entry.id   ecba467ea96668bab198b0d0f7627047
#
_cell.length_a   1.000
_cell.length_b   1.000
_cell.length_c   1.000
_cell.angle_alpha   90.00
_cell.angle_beta   90.00
_cell.angle_gamma   90.00
#
_symmetry.space_group_name_H-M   'P 1'
#
loop_
_entity.id
_entity.type
_entity.pdbx_description
1 polymer ?
#
loop_
_entity_poly.entity_id
_entity_poly.type
_entity_poly.pdbx_seq_one_letter_code
_entity_poly.pdbx_strand_id
1 'polypeptide(L)'
;MPFSFRIGKDGKADQTANQPSEEANEMGNGAGLHSKQARSDAGGGGGNGAAPHKNNTGSNLNHKTAPGTQEVTKLEIRVHELQLQLKECHEELAIRRAMVEERDDELERVREEVNKLRAVLSQKNTGVIDGSGGKKLAVLLENKRNKKQGVSGESGGMQTSVQVQDTELKRHPKDSTAKQLIRDAILLNDFTKNFDISQTREIVDCMFPISYKKGEIVINEGDTGAHFYVGAVGTLQVSQGDRVLATMGPGKVFGELAILYNCTRTATVTAITDAQVWAIDRTVFQLIMMKTGMQRHEEYFNFLKSVPLLKDLSSDNLFKLANSLEVDYFHENEYIIVEGSRGDTFYIISKGEVRITQSVQGQKEPQLVRTLKKGDFFGEKALLSEDVRTANVLANTGGCECLAVDRRSFNELIGNIQALQNKNYGDKERGATRSSSEMDNTEIARVKPIQDELASIHLNDLDIVATLGVGGFGRVELVQLAGDKRTYALKCLKKHHIVETRQQEHIFSEKKIMLESSSPFIVKLFKTFRDKKYIYMLMEVCLGGELWTILRDKGHFDDRTARFCTACVVEAFHYLHSRGIVYRDLKPENLLLDNKGYVKLVDFGFAKKIGFGRKTWTFCGTPEYVAPEIILNKGHDLSCDYWSLGILIFELLTGNPPFSATDPMKTYNVILKGIDIVEFPRKIPRSAANLIKRLCRDNPVERIGYQKNGLADIKKHKWFQGFDWEGLRKQEMPPPLPPKVKGPDDCSNFDSYPKDVEMPPDETSGWDEHF
;
A
#
# COMPACT_ATOMS: atom_id res chain seq x y z
N MET A 1 23.48 -0.39 1.61
CA MET A 1 23.27 -0.39 3.07
C MET A 1 22.67 0.94 3.44
N PRO A 2 21.47 1.05 3.98
CA PRO A 2 21.02 2.27 4.62
C PRO A 2 21.06 2.10 6.12
N PHE A 3 21.90 2.88 6.77
CA PHE A 3 21.85 3.09 8.21
C PHE A 3 20.59 3.86 8.59
N SER A 4 19.74 3.27 9.38
CA SER A 4 18.64 3.99 10.04
C SER A 4 19.09 4.44 11.42
N PHE A 5 19.32 5.75 11.58
CA PHE A 5 19.45 6.37 12.89
C PHE A 5 18.05 6.66 13.45
N ARG A 6 17.66 6.00 14.51
CA ARG A 6 16.57 6.43 15.40
C ARG A 6 17.13 7.39 16.43
N ILE A 7 16.66 8.64 16.40
CA ILE A 7 16.85 9.62 17.48
C ILE A 7 15.68 9.46 18.45
N GLY A 8 15.98 9.07 19.67
CA GLY A 8 15.03 9.04 20.78
C GLY A 8 14.72 10.47 21.26
N LYS A 9 13.44 10.77 21.44
CA LYS A 9 12.94 11.93 22.18
C LYS A 9 12.64 11.47 23.60
N ASP A 10 13.30 12.09 24.57
CA ASP A 10 12.74 12.39 25.89
C ASP A 10 13.66 13.40 26.62
N GLY A 11 13.04 14.45 27.14
CA GLY A 11 13.68 15.45 27.98
C GLY A 11 12.73 16.60 28.32
N LYS A 12 11.88 16.41 29.33
CA LYS A 12 11.20 17.51 30.03
C LYS A 12 12.20 18.32 30.84
N ALA A 13 12.11 19.65 30.81
CA ALA A 13 12.47 20.50 31.93
C ALA A 13 11.75 21.86 31.88
N ASP A 14 11.47 22.35 33.02
CA ASP A 14 10.56 23.35 33.53
C ASP A 14 10.83 24.78 33.12
N GLN A 15 9.79 25.57 33.31
CA GLN A 15 9.64 27.01 33.18
C GLN A 15 10.53 27.81 34.16
N THR A 16 11.05 28.98 33.73
CA THR A 16 10.80 30.27 34.40
C THR A 16 11.17 31.44 33.53
N ALA A 17 10.40 32.49 33.69
CA ALA A 17 10.33 33.78 32.99
C ALA A 17 11.59 34.67 33.04
N ASN A 18 11.82 35.45 32.01
CA ASN A 18 11.80 36.93 32.03
C ASN A 18 12.26 37.55 30.71
N GLN A 19 11.43 38.40 30.15
CA GLN A 19 11.76 39.50 29.22
C GLN A 19 12.04 40.77 30.06
N PRO A 20 12.41 41.97 29.52
CA PRO A 20 12.82 42.38 28.18
C PRO A 20 14.05 43.37 28.16
N SER A 21 14.53 43.78 27.02
CA SER A 21 14.66 45.19 26.62
C SER A 21 15.55 45.40 25.38
N GLU A 22 15.07 46.29 24.56
CA GLU A 22 15.64 46.93 23.36
C GLU A 22 16.97 47.67 23.60
N GLU A 23 17.78 47.81 22.57
CA GLU A 23 18.23 49.09 21.95
C GLU A 23 19.43 48.90 21.01
N ALA A 24 19.23 49.31 19.82
CA ALA A 24 19.90 50.10 18.79
C ALA A 24 21.38 50.51 18.98
N ASN A 25 22.13 50.45 17.91
CA ASN A 25 22.84 51.50 17.14
C ASN A 25 24.06 50.89 16.42
N GLU A 26 24.08 50.97 15.12
CA GLU A 26 24.68 51.87 14.14
C GLU A 26 26.21 52.05 14.15
N MET A 27 26.72 52.09 12.92
CA MET A 27 27.98 52.62 12.40
C MET A 27 29.23 51.72 12.54
N GLY A 28 30.08 51.54 11.56
CA GLY A 28 30.24 52.12 10.23
C GLY A 28 31.66 51.85 9.73
N ASN A 29 31.80 51.78 8.43
CA ASN A 29 33.01 52.13 7.64
C ASN A 29 34.34 51.38 7.99
N GLY A 30 35.13 50.88 7.11
CA GLY A 30 35.39 51.16 5.72
C GLY A 30 36.81 50.72 5.36
N ALA A 31 37.04 50.57 4.09
CA ALA A 31 38.34 50.57 3.39
C ALA A 31 39.26 49.37 3.66
N GLY A 32 39.80 48.66 2.72
CA GLY A 32 40.13 48.98 1.35
C GLY A 32 41.54 48.47 1.02
N LEU A 33 41.68 47.91 -0.17
CA LEU A 33 42.87 47.97 -1.01
C LEU A 33 43.94 46.86 -0.99
N HIS A 34 44.02 46.29 -2.18
CA HIS A 34 45.18 45.99 -3.05
C HIS A 34 45.95 44.67 -2.84
N SER A 35 45.73 43.78 -3.78
CA SER A 35 46.54 43.46 -4.99
C SER A 35 48.03 43.21 -4.78
N LYS A 36 48.49 42.05 -5.22
CA LYS A 36 49.49 41.93 -6.30
C LYS A 36 49.80 40.51 -6.68
N GLN A 37 49.74 40.34 -7.97
CA GLN A 37 50.31 39.23 -8.76
C GLN A 37 51.83 39.25 -8.67
N ALA A 38 52.46 38.10 -8.78
CA ALA A 38 53.68 37.95 -9.64
C ALA A 38 53.90 36.46 -9.95
N ARG A 39 54.14 36.31 -11.22
CA ARG A 39 54.61 35.14 -11.99
C ARG A 39 56.10 34.84 -11.73
N SER A 40 56.48 33.67 -12.03
CA SER A 40 57.40 33.17 -13.12
C SER A 40 58.33 32.11 -12.56
N ASP A 41 58.46 31.06 -13.19
CA ASP A 41 59.15 30.50 -14.32
C ASP A 41 60.25 29.51 -13.91
N ALA A 42 60.13 28.32 -14.43
CA ALA A 42 61.04 27.60 -15.32
C ALA A 42 62.33 26.93 -14.80
N GLY A 43 62.49 25.72 -15.28
CA GLY A 43 63.74 25.02 -15.59
C GLY A 43 64.15 23.99 -14.57
N GLY A 44 64.41 22.72 -14.82
CA GLY A 44 64.87 22.08 -16.04
C GLY A 44 66.01 21.14 -15.67
N GLY A 45 65.96 19.89 -16.19
CA GLY A 45 67.13 19.01 -16.26
C GLY A 45 67.33 18.05 -15.09
N GLY A 46 67.37 16.75 -15.19
CA GLY A 46 67.98 15.86 -16.17
C GLY A 46 69.04 14.99 -15.48
N GLY A 47 68.91 13.70 -15.62
CA GLY A 47 70.11 12.87 -15.61
C GLY A 47 70.19 11.68 -14.66
N ASN A 48 69.86 10.51 -15.18
CA ASN A 48 70.57 9.21 -15.13
C ASN A 48 71.46 8.76 -13.96
N GLY A 49 71.24 7.50 -13.53
CA GLY A 49 72.35 6.60 -13.57
C GLY A 49 72.52 5.64 -12.37
N ALA A 50 72.23 4.37 -12.67
CA ALA A 50 72.96 3.18 -12.24
C ALA A 50 73.00 2.73 -10.77
N ALA A 51 72.52 1.52 -10.55
CA ALA A 51 72.97 0.58 -9.52
C ALA A 51 74.45 0.12 -9.82
N PRO A 52 75.21 -0.53 -8.93
CA PRO A 52 74.92 -1.85 -8.41
C PRO A 52 75.52 -2.28 -7.05
N HIS A 53 75.09 -3.48 -6.63
CA HIS A 53 75.76 -4.57 -5.90
C HIS A 53 76.13 -4.51 -4.40
N LYS A 54 75.46 -5.46 -3.70
CA LYS A 54 75.98 -6.48 -2.74
C LYS A 54 77.06 -6.14 -1.66
N ASN A 55 76.78 -6.41 -0.41
CA ASN A 55 77.18 -7.62 0.32
C ASN A 55 76.70 -7.60 1.79
N ASN A 56 76.29 -8.78 2.16
CA ASN A 56 76.12 -9.46 3.40
C ASN A 56 77.14 -9.10 4.49
N THR A 57 76.64 -8.93 5.74
CA THR A 57 77.13 -9.69 6.94
C THR A 57 76.21 -9.39 8.13
N GLY A 58 75.85 -10.44 8.85
CA GLY A 58 74.91 -10.38 9.97
C GLY A 58 75.53 -9.85 11.27
N SER A 59 74.69 -9.40 12.13
CA SER A 59 74.77 -9.54 13.57
C SER A 59 73.44 -9.35 14.26
N ASN A 60 73.02 -10.34 15.01
CA ASN A 60 71.91 -10.30 15.93
C ASN A 60 72.09 -9.19 16.96
N LEU A 61 71.11 -8.34 17.09
CA LEU A 61 70.86 -7.60 18.34
C LEU A 61 69.32 -7.48 18.56
N ASN A 62 68.87 -8.28 19.52
CA ASN A 62 67.52 -8.17 20.12
C ASN A 62 67.37 -6.77 20.71
N HIS A 63 66.47 -5.95 20.11
CA HIS A 63 65.90 -4.83 20.80
C HIS A 63 64.43 -5.14 21.07
N LYS A 64 64.10 -5.39 22.34
CA LYS A 64 62.78 -5.35 22.91
C LYS A 64 62.25 -3.91 22.71
N THR A 65 61.34 -3.72 21.76
CA THR A 65 60.54 -2.52 21.64
C THR A 65 59.51 -2.49 22.76
N ALA A 66 59.45 -1.37 23.49
CA ALA A 66 58.55 -1.14 24.61
C ALA A 66 57.06 -1.18 24.13
N PRO A 67 56.11 -1.61 24.97
CA PRO A 67 54.71 -1.84 24.58
C PRO A 67 53.95 -0.58 24.09
N GLY A 68 54.46 0.62 24.32
CA GLY A 68 53.82 1.88 23.94
C GLY A 68 53.93 2.28 22.45
N THR A 69 54.93 1.74 21.71
CA THR A 69 55.16 2.16 20.31
C THR A 69 54.17 1.52 19.32
N GLN A 70 53.71 0.32 19.58
CA GLN A 70 52.70 -0.36 18.75
C GLN A 70 51.28 0.23 18.90
N GLU A 71 50.97 0.73 20.08
CA GLU A 71 49.67 1.40 20.33
C GLU A 71 49.61 2.78 19.67
N VAL A 72 50.70 3.54 19.71
CA VAL A 72 50.82 4.84 19.04
C VAL A 72 50.66 4.68 17.53
N THR A 73 51.31 3.71 16.91
CA THR A 73 51.20 3.46 15.46
C THR A 73 49.80 3.02 15.05
N LYS A 74 49.11 2.22 15.87
CA LYS A 74 47.71 1.87 15.64
C LYS A 74 46.75 3.07 15.74
N LEU A 75 47.00 3.96 16.67
CA LEU A 75 46.22 5.20 16.81
C LEU A 75 46.48 6.16 15.64
N GLU A 76 47.72 6.26 15.18
CA GLU A 76 48.05 7.09 13.99
C GLU A 76 47.39 6.56 12.73
N ILE A 77 47.35 5.25 12.49
CA ILE A 77 46.63 4.63 11.38
C ILE A 77 45.12 4.92 11.50
N ARG A 78 44.58 4.80 12.70
CA ARG A 78 43.13 5.06 12.91
C ARG A 78 42.74 6.52 12.73
N VAL A 79 43.61 7.44 13.15
CA VAL A 79 43.41 8.88 12.89
C VAL A 79 43.45 9.20 11.38
N HIS A 80 44.39 8.55 10.65
CA HIS A 80 44.47 8.73 9.20
C HIS A 80 43.22 8.15 8.48
N GLU A 81 42.71 7.00 8.88
CA GLU A 81 41.46 6.42 8.37
C GLU A 81 40.26 7.33 8.63
N LEU A 82 40.15 7.87 9.84
CA LEU A 82 39.07 8.81 10.20
C LEU A 82 39.18 10.13 9.44
N GLN A 83 40.38 10.62 9.15
CA GLN A 83 40.59 11.81 8.32
C GLN A 83 40.17 11.58 6.86
N LEU A 84 40.44 10.39 6.31
CA LEU A 84 39.93 9.98 4.98
C LEU A 84 38.41 9.92 4.94
N GLN A 85 37.80 9.26 5.92
CA GLN A 85 36.33 9.18 6.02
C GLN A 85 35.69 10.55 6.19
N LEU A 86 36.31 11.45 6.96
CA LEU A 86 35.83 12.82 7.12
C LEU A 86 35.91 13.60 5.81
N LYS A 87 36.95 13.39 5.02
CA LYS A 87 37.11 14.01 3.70
C LYS A 87 36.04 13.52 2.72
N GLU A 88 35.76 12.21 2.66
CA GLU A 88 34.69 11.62 1.84
C GLU A 88 33.32 12.17 2.25
N CYS A 89 33.04 12.28 3.56
CA CYS A 89 31.80 12.90 4.04
C CYS A 89 31.67 14.35 3.66
N HIS A 90 32.76 15.13 3.67
CA HIS A 90 32.75 16.53 3.25
C HIS A 90 32.48 16.69 1.74
N GLU A 91 33.05 15.81 0.91
CA GLU A 91 32.81 15.78 -0.52
C GLU A 91 31.34 15.40 -0.83
N GLU A 92 30.79 14.41 -0.12
CA GLU A 92 29.37 14.03 -0.26
C GLU A 92 28.40 15.14 0.20
N LEU A 93 28.76 15.87 1.25
CA LEU A 93 28.02 17.02 1.75
C LEU A 93 28.05 18.20 0.76
N ALA A 94 29.18 18.41 0.08
CA ALA A 94 29.29 19.44 -0.96
C ALA A 94 28.42 19.11 -2.17
N ILE A 95 28.40 17.85 -2.61
CA ILE A 95 27.52 17.38 -3.70
C ILE A 95 26.04 17.59 -3.32
N ARG A 96 25.66 17.21 -2.10
CA ARG A 96 24.27 17.38 -1.63
C ARG A 96 23.86 18.84 -1.52
N ARG A 97 24.77 19.74 -1.14
CA ARG A 97 24.52 21.18 -1.10
C ARG A 97 24.29 21.73 -2.52
N ALA A 98 25.10 21.34 -3.48
CA ALA A 98 24.91 21.75 -4.87
C ALA A 98 23.56 21.27 -5.44
N MET A 99 23.13 20.04 -5.12
CA MET A 99 21.81 19.51 -5.51
C MET A 99 20.65 20.25 -4.83
N VAL A 100 20.82 20.77 -3.63
CA VAL A 100 19.80 21.59 -2.94
C VAL A 100 19.72 22.97 -3.60
N GLU A 101 20.84 23.61 -3.90
CA GLU A 101 20.90 24.89 -4.61
C GLU A 101 20.24 24.81 -5.99
N GLU A 102 20.52 23.76 -6.77
CA GLU A 102 19.88 23.53 -8.07
C GLU A 102 18.35 23.38 -7.96
N ARG A 103 17.87 22.71 -6.90
CA ARG A 103 16.43 22.57 -6.64
C ARG A 103 15.77 23.85 -6.14
N ASP A 104 16.47 24.66 -5.39
CA ASP A 104 15.98 25.95 -4.94
C ASP A 104 15.85 26.93 -6.13
N ASP A 105 16.80 26.90 -7.08
CA ASP A 105 16.71 27.64 -8.32
C ASP A 105 15.53 27.18 -9.21
N GLU A 106 15.28 25.87 -9.26
CA GLU A 106 14.13 25.30 -9.99
C GLU A 106 12.80 25.70 -9.35
N LEU A 107 12.74 25.71 -8.01
CA LEU A 107 11.59 26.20 -7.23
C LEU A 107 11.31 27.68 -7.47
N GLU A 108 12.35 28.50 -7.59
CA GLU A 108 12.21 29.93 -7.85
C GLU A 108 11.69 30.20 -9.26
N ARG A 109 12.19 29.47 -10.27
CA ARG A 109 11.65 29.51 -11.65
C ARG A 109 10.16 29.12 -11.70
N VAL A 110 9.78 28.04 -11.02
CA VAL A 110 8.37 27.61 -10.96
C VAL A 110 7.50 28.64 -10.22
N ARG A 111 8.00 29.29 -9.19
CA ARG A 111 7.31 30.40 -8.49
C ARG A 111 7.10 31.60 -9.40
N GLU A 112 8.11 31.98 -10.20
CA GLU A 112 7.97 33.04 -11.18
C GLU A 112 6.93 32.72 -12.25
N GLU A 113 6.91 31.46 -12.74
CA GLU A 113 5.96 30.99 -13.75
C GLU A 113 4.53 30.99 -13.20
N VAL A 114 4.32 30.54 -11.98
CA VAL A 114 3.04 30.62 -11.26
C VAL A 114 2.60 32.08 -11.06
N ASN A 115 3.51 32.98 -10.76
CA ASN A 115 3.19 34.41 -10.63
C ASN A 115 2.85 35.06 -11.96
N LYS A 116 3.53 34.68 -13.07
CA LYS A 116 3.19 35.11 -14.43
C LYS A 116 1.81 34.60 -14.85
N LEU A 117 1.49 33.34 -14.56
CA LEU A 117 0.15 32.76 -14.83
C LEU A 117 -0.95 33.45 -13.98
N ARG A 118 -0.67 33.78 -12.72
CA ARG A 118 -1.59 34.54 -11.86
C ARG A 118 -1.83 35.95 -12.40
N ALA A 119 -0.79 36.63 -12.89
CA ALA A 119 -0.90 37.95 -13.50
C ALA A 119 -1.74 37.93 -14.78
N VAL A 120 -1.57 36.91 -15.64
CA VAL A 120 -2.39 36.71 -16.85
C VAL A 120 -3.85 36.39 -16.52
N LEU A 121 -4.09 35.61 -15.46
CA LEU A 121 -5.45 35.32 -14.98
C LEU A 121 -6.11 36.56 -14.35
N SER A 122 -5.38 37.41 -13.66
CA SER A 122 -5.92 38.66 -13.12
C SER A 122 -6.20 39.69 -14.22
N GLN A 123 -5.41 39.76 -15.29
CA GLN A 123 -5.69 40.62 -16.45
C GLN A 123 -6.92 40.19 -17.26
N LYS A 124 -7.22 38.87 -17.33
CA LYS A 124 -8.45 38.36 -17.96
C LYS A 124 -9.71 38.63 -17.13
N ASN A 125 -9.58 38.94 -15.84
CA ASN A 125 -10.73 39.26 -14.97
C ASN A 125 -11.11 40.74 -14.94
N THR A 126 -10.40 41.63 -15.67
CA THR A 126 -10.72 43.06 -15.74
C THR A 126 -11.44 43.47 -17.02
N GLY A 127 -11.78 42.52 -17.92
CA GLY A 127 -12.64 42.74 -19.06
C GLY A 127 -14.12 42.65 -18.66
N VAL A 128 -14.77 43.78 -18.54
CA VAL A 128 -16.22 43.92 -18.36
C VAL A 128 -16.99 43.14 -19.40
N ILE A 129 -17.68 42.04 -19.00
CA ILE A 129 -18.80 41.49 -19.74
C ILE A 129 -19.91 41.25 -18.73
N ASP A 130 -20.96 42.04 -18.93
CA ASP A 130 -22.26 41.96 -18.31
C ASP A 130 -22.91 40.64 -18.75
N GLY A 131 -23.43 39.84 -17.81
CA GLY A 131 -24.17 38.63 -18.14
C GLY A 131 -24.05 37.50 -17.11
N SER A 132 -25.05 37.32 -16.31
CA SER A 132 -25.20 36.33 -15.21
C SER A 132 -25.10 34.84 -15.62
N GLY A 133 -24.76 34.53 -16.87
CA GLY A 133 -24.63 33.15 -17.38
C GLY A 133 -23.20 32.58 -17.38
N GLY A 134 -22.15 33.43 -17.42
CA GLY A 134 -20.76 32.97 -17.63
C GLY A 134 -20.09 32.41 -16.39
N LYS A 135 -20.47 32.83 -15.18
CA LYS A 135 -19.87 32.32 -13.93
C LYS A 135 -20.25 30.88 -13.58
N LYS A 136 -21.47 30.44 -13.99
CA LYS A 136 -21.89 29.05 -13.81
C LYS A 136 -21.15 28.09 -14.74
N LEU A 137 -20.78 28.51 -15.95
CA LEU A 137 -20.11 27.66 -16.94
C LEU A 137 -18.62 27.47 -16.65
N ALA A 138 -17.92 28.49 -16.15
CA ALA A 138 -16.50 28.38 -15.77
C ALA A 138 -16.31 27.52 -14.51
N VAL A 139 -17.18 27.65 -13.50
CA VAL A 139 -17.20 26.78 -12.31
C VAL A 139 -17.62 25.35 -12.65
N LEU A 140 -18.48 25.15 -13.65
CA LEU A 140 -18.86 23.81 -14.15
C LEU A 140 -17.73 23.13 -14.94
N LEU A 141 -16.85 23.88 -15.60
CA LEU A 141 -15.69 23.33 -16.33
C LEU A 141 -14.49 23.06 -15.43
N GLU A 142 -14.29 23.82 -14.36
CA GLU A 142 -13.22 23.55 -13.36
C GLU A 142 -13.58 22.42 -12.39
N ASN A 143 -14.84 22.07 -12.21
CA ASN A 143 -15.31 21.04 -11.27
C ASN A 143 -15.72 19.71 -11.91
N LYS A 144 -15.46 19.46 -13.19
CA LYS A 144 -15.53 18.10 -13.74
C LYS A 144 -14.32 17.29 -13.29
N ARG A 145 -14.22 17.01 -11.99
CA ARG A 145 -13.41 15.89 -11.51
C ARG A 145 -14.07 14.62 -12.05
N ASN A 146 -13.36 13.90 -12.88
CA ASN A 146 -13.81 12.60 -13.36
C ASN A 146 -13.99 11.66 -12.16
N LYS A 147 -15.07 10.84 -12.20
CA LYS A 147 -15.24 9.76 -11.23
C LYS A 147 -14.00 8.87 -11.22
N LYS A 148 -13.55 8.48 -10.04
CA LYS A 148 -12.41 7.59 -9.87
C LYS A 148 -12.74 6.20 -10.38
N GLN A 149 -11.94 5.66 -11.28
CA GLN A 149 -12.09 4.28 -11.76
C GLN A 149 -11.21 3.33 -10.97
N GLY A 150 -11.77 2.20 -10.57
CA GLY A 150 -11.01 1.09 -10.00
C GLY A 150 -10.17 0.40 -11.08
N VAL A 151 -8.99 -0.07 -10.69
CA VAL A 151 -8.05 -0.82 -11.54
C VAL A 151 -8.03 -2.26 -11.05
N SER A 152 -8.09 -3.24 -11.96
CA SER A 152 -7.94 -4.66 -11.63
C SER A 152 -6.78 -5.29 -12.38
N GLY A 153 -5.89 -5.93 -11.65
CA GLY A 153 -4.78 -6.72 -12.20
C GLY A 153 -5.15 -8.17 -12.52
N GLU A 154 -6.38 -8.59 -12.27
CA GLU A 154 -6.80 -9.96 -12.60
C GLU A 154 -7.06 -10.11 -14.11
N SER A 155 -6.25 -10.95 -14.75
CA SER A 155 -6.60 -11.57 -16.01
C SER A 155 -7.44 -12.81 -15.65
N GLY A 156 -8.68 -12.91 -16.15
CA GLY A 156 -9.56 -14.03 -15.86
C GLY A 156 -8.86 -15.35 -16.09
N GLY A 157 -9.01 -16.26 -15.14
CA GLY A 157 -8.40 -17.60 -15.16
C GLY A 157 -7.35 -17.82 -14.07
N MET A 158 -7.33 -17.02 -13.01
CA MET A 158 -6.44 -17.28 -11.87
C MET A 158 -6.96 -18.48 -11.09
N GLN A 159 -6.24 -19.59 -11.22
CA GLN A 159 -6.49 -20.87 -10.58
C GLN A 159 -6.71 -20.72 -9.07
N THR A 160 -7.57 -21.54 -8.50
CA THR A 160 -7.75 -21.63 -7.04
C THR A 160 -6.41 -21.94 -6.36
N SER A 161 -6.28 -21.56 -5.08
CA SER A 161 -5.05 -21.75 -4.29
C SER A 161 -4.46 -23.17 -4.34
N VAL A 162 -5.28 -24.19 -4.60
CA VAL A 162 -4.87 -25.58 -4.74
C VAL A 162 -4.18 -25.85 -6.10
N GLN A 163 -4.64 -25.20 -7.17
CA GLN A 163 -4.06 -25.38 -8.51
C GLN A 163 -2.73 -24.61 -8.69
N VAL A 164 -2.49 -23.57 -7.89
CA VAL A 164 -1.26 -22.74 -7.95
C VAL A 164 -0.04 -23.50 -7.43
N GLN A 165 -0.21 -24.35 -6.42
CA GLN A 165 0.92 -25.12 -5.86
C GLN A 165 1.48 -26.14 -6.87
N ASP A 166 0.65 -26.69 -7.75
CA ASP A 166 1.03 -27.73 -8.72
C ASP A 166 1.47 -27.19 -10.08
N THR A 167 1.36 -25.85 -10.32
CA THR A 167 1.76 -25.27 -11.61
C THR A 167 3.29 -25.15 -11.66
N GLU A 168 3.94 -25.89 -12.57
CA GLU A 168 5.35 -25.78 -12.84
C GLU A 168 5.69 -24.45 -13.54
N LEU A 169 6.65 -23.69 -12.97
CA LEU A 169 7.20 -22.50 -13.58
C LEU A 169 8.21 -22.88 -14.66
N LYS A 170 8.02 -22.39 -15.87
CA LYS A 170 8.97 -22.61 -16.96
C LYS A 170 10.23 -21.77 -16.71
N ARG A 171 11.34 -22.43 -16.44
CA ARG A 171 12.65 -21.82 -16.23
C ARG A 171 13.45 -21.83 -17.53
N HIS A 172 14.18 -20.74 -17.77
CA HIS A 172 15.01 -20.58 -18.96
C HIS A 172 16.49 -20.54 -18.56
N PRO A 173 17.36 -21.37 -19.20
CA PRO A 173 18.79 -21.42 -18.87
C PRO A 173 19.46 -20.07 -19.17
N LYS A 174 20.31 -19.62 -18.26
CA LYS A 174 21.09 -18.38 -18.35
C LYS A 174 22.46 -18.60 -17.75
N ASP A 175 23.45 -17.92 -18.28
CA ASP A 175 24.79 -17.86 -17.66
C ASP A 175 24.77 -17.00 -16.38
N SER A 176 25.87 -17.02 -15.66
CA SER A 176 26.00 -16.28 -14.39
C SER A 176 25.95 -14.76 -14.62
N THR A 177 26.47 -14.27 -15.74
CA THR A 177 26.53 -12.85 -16.08
C THR A 177 25.13 -12.31 -16.37
N ALA A 178 24.33 -13.04 -17.16
CA ALA A 178 22.93 -12.67 -17.41
C ALA A 178 22.07 -12.69 -16.15
N LYS A 179 22.25 -13.71 -15.28
CA LYS A 179 21.56 -13.78 -13.98
C LYS A 179 21.91 -12.60 -13.09
N GLN A 180 23.18 -12.21 -13.05
CA GLN A 180 23.62 -11.05 -12.26
C GLN A 180 23.06 -9.75 -12.82
N LEU A 181 23.15 -9.54 -14.16
CA LEU A 181 22.60 -8.36 -14.83
C LEU A 181 21.09 -8.16 -14.49
N ILE A 182 20.30 -9.23 -14.61
CA ILE A 182 18.85 -9.17 -14.32
C ILE A 182 18.63 -8.86 -12.85
N ARG A 183 19.34 -9.51 -11.94
CA ARG A 183 19.23 -9.29 -10.49
C ARG A 183 19.55 -7.84 -10.12
N ASP A 184 20.65 -7.31 -10.61
CA ASP A 184 21.08 -5.94 -10.33
C ASP A 184 20.07 -4.92 -10.88
N ALA A 185 19.55 -5.17 -12.11
CA ALA A 185 18.52 -4.34 -12.69
C ALA A 185 17.25 -4.29 -11.83
N ILE A 186 16.78 -5.45 -11.32
CA ILE A 186 15.60 -5.55 -10.44
C ILE A 186 15.84 -4.80 -9.13
N LEU A 187 17.00 -4.94 -8.50
CA LEU A 187 17.33 -4.31 -7.23
C LEU A 187 17.54 -2.80 -7.34
N LEU A 188 17.92 -2.29 -8.53
CA LEU A 188 18.11 -0.86 -8.78
C LEU A 188 16.84 -0.12 -9.17
N ASN A 189 15.79 -0.82 -9.59
CA ASN A 189 14.53 -0.20 -10.01
C ASN A 189 13.64 0.09 -8.79
N ASP A 190 13.08 1.29 -8.70
CA ASP A 190 12.30 1.77 -7.54
C ASP A 190 11.05 0.93 -7.24
N PHE A 191 10.47 0.27 -8.24
CA PHE A 191 9.26 -0.54 -8.09
C PHE A 191 9.54 -2.01 -7.76
N THR A 192 10.70 -2.51 -8.16
CA THR A 192 11.06 -3.94 -8.01
C THR A 192 12.09 -4.21 -6.93
N LYS A 193 12.79 -3.19 -6.42
CA LYS A 193 13.82 -3.31 -5.36
C LYS A 193 13.33 -3.94 -4.05
N ASN A 194 12.02 -3.90 -3.80
CA ASN A 194 11.40 -4.44 -2.59
C ASN A 194 11.06 -5.94 -2.68
N PHE A 195 11.35 -6.60 -3.82
CA PHE A 195 11.18 -8.04 -3.92
C PHE A 195 12.18 -8.75 -3.03
N ASP A 196 11.73 -9.83 -2.40
CA ASP A 196 12.64 -10.65 -1.61
C ASP A 196 13.57 -11.52 -2.48
N ILE A 197 14.53 -12.15 -1.82
CA ILE A 197 15.55 -12.96 -2.49
C ILE A 197 14.92 -14.12 -3.27
N SER A 198 13.86 -14.75 -2.72
CA SER A 198 13.22 -15.90 -3.39
C SER A 198 12.43 -15.46 -4.59
N GLN A 199 11.68 -14.35 -4.49
CA GLN A 199 10.95 -13.72 -5.60
C GLN A 199 11.90 -13.31 -6.71
N THR A 200 12.96 -12.58 -6.37
CA THR A 200 13.96 -12.13 -7.34
C THR A 200 14.60 -13.32 -8.07
N ARG A 201 14.93 -14.40 -7.34
CA ARG A 201 15.51 -15.61 -7.93
C ARG A 201 14.57 -16.29 -8.93
N GLU A 202 13.30 -16.49 -8.56
CA GLU A 202 12.32 -17.13 -9.44
C GLU A 202 12.04 -16.26 -10.68
N ILE A 203 11.95 -14.92 -10.51
CA ILE A 203 11.80 -13.98 -11.65
C ILE A 203 12.99 -14.13 -12.59
N VAL A 204 14.23 -14.07 -12.07
CA VAL A 204 15.46 -14.23 -12.87
C VAL A 204 15.43 -15.55 -13.64
N ASP A 205 15.05 -16.67 -13.01
CA ASP A 205 15.05 -17.99 -13.64
C ASP A 205 13.94 -18.13 -14.70
N CYS A 206 12.79 -17.45 -14.54
CA CYS A 206 11.64 -17.52 -15.47
C CYS A 206 11.72 -16.52 -16.64
N MET A 207 12.55 -15.48 -16.58
CA MET A 207 12.72 -14.56 -17.72
C MET A 207 13.29 -15.27 -18.95
N PHE A 208 12.83 -14.89 -20.15
CA PHE A 208 13.28 -15.44 -21.43
C PHE A 208 13.80 -14.35 -22.35
N PRO A 209 14.73 -14.65 -23.30
CA PRO A 209 15.31 -13.64 -24.17
C PRO A 209 14.39 -13.33 -25.34
N ILE A 210 14.31 -12.05 -25.73
CA ILE A 210 13.70 -11.57 -26.98
C ILE A 210 14.71 -10.66 -27.69
N SER A 211 14.81 -10.80 -29.01
CA SER A 211 15.69 -9.96 -29.85
C SER A 211 14.86 -9.06 -30.77
N TYR A 212 15.28 -7.81 -30.89
CA TYR A 212 14.67 -6.80 -31.72
C TYR A 212 15.71 -6.20 -32.70
N LYS A 213 15.29 -5.94 -33.94
CA LYS A 213 16.10 -5.22 -34.90
C LYS A 213 16.00 -3.72 -34.69
N LYS A 214 17.01 -2.99 -35.18
CA LYS A 214 16.97 -1.54 -35.20
C LYS A 214 15.70 -1.03 -35.91
N GLY A 215 14.96 -0.15 -35.21
CA GLY A 215 13.70 0.43 -35.66
C GLY A 215 12.45 -0.34 -35.22
N GLU A 216 12.57 -1.55 -34.65
CA GLU A 216 11.42 -2.30 -34.16
C GLU A 216 10.91 -1.73 -32.84
N ILE A 217 9.59 -1.74 -32.69
CA ILE A 217 8.90 -1.30 -31.47
C ILE A 217 8.80 -2.46 -30.52
N VAL A 218 9.28 -2.26 -29.30
CA VAL A 218 9.21 -3.21 -28.18
C VAL A 218 7.91 -3.03 -27.39
N ILE A 219 7.49 -1.79 -27.20
CA ILE A 219 6.28 -1.38 -26.48
C ILE A 219 5.64 -0.23 -27.23
N ASN A 220 4.31 -0.28 -27.49
CA ASN A 220 3.51 0.85 -27.95
C ASN A 220 2.82 1.56 -26.78
N GLU A 221 2.80 2.88 -26.81
CA GLU A 221 1.98 3.69 -25.91
C GLU A 221 0.49 3.35 -26.08
N GLY A 222 -0.25 3.21 -24.97
CA GLY A 222 -1.68 2.88 -24.97
C GLY A 222 -2.00 1.39 -25.01
N ASP A 223 -1.06 0.49 -25.39
CA ASP A 223 -1.31 -0.94 -25.41
C ASP A 223 -1.47 -1.53 -24.00
N THR A 224 -2.16 -2.67 -23.92
CA THR A 224 -2.17 -3.47 -22.67
C THR A 224 -0.84 -4.21 -22.54
N GLY A 225 -0.16 -4.04 -21.39
CA GLY A 225 1.13 -4.65 -21.16
C GLY A 225 1.05 -6.13 -20.76
N ALA A 226 1.65 -7.03 -21.52
CA ALA A 226 1.75 -8.46 -21.19
C ALA A 226 3.09 -8.85 -20.56
N HIS A 227 4.14 -8.07 -20.77
CA HIS A 227 5.50 -8.38 -20.32
C HIS A 227 6.15 -7.18 -19.62
N PHE A 228 7.09 -7.44 -18.70
CA PHE A 228 8.11 -6.47 -18.36
C PHE A 228 9.50 -6.96 -18.80
N TYR A 229 10.42 -6.02 -18.93
CA TYR A 229 11.68 -6.27 -19.61
C TYR A 229 12.86 -5.77 -18.81
N VAL A 230 14.02 -6.43 -19.03
CA VAL A 230 15.35 -5.97 -18.62
C VAL A 230 16.23 -5.88 -19.87
N GLY A 231 16.82 -4.72 -20.15
CA GLY A 231 17.75 -4.56 -21.26
C GLY A 231 18.99 -5.44 -21.08
N ALA A 232 19.34 -6.23 -22.12
CA ALA A 232 20.52 -7.10 -22.12
C ALA A 232 21.63 -6.55 -23.02
N VAL A 233 21.30 -6.20 -24.27
CA VAL A 233 22.24 -5.68 -25.27
C VAL A 233 21.53 -4.60 -26.10
N GLY A 234 22.29 -3.63 -26.61
CA GLY A 234 21.76 -2.58 -27.46
C GLY A 234 21.21 -1.37 -26.71
N THR A 235 20.63 -0.44 -27.47
CA THR A 235 20.08 0.81 -26.95
C THR A 235 18.63 0.95 -27.37
N LEU A 236 17.77 1.32 -26.42
CA LEU A 236 16.35 1.55 -26.60
C LEU A 236 16.03 3.02 -26.37
N GLN A 237 15.07 3.57 -27.12
CA GLN A 237 14.56 4.93 -26.96
C GLN A 237 13.14 4.89 -26.39
N VAL A 238 12.87 5.71 -25.40
CA VAL A 238 11.54 5.91 -24.83
C VAL A 238 10.96 7.21 -25.34
N SER A 239 9.75 7.17 -25.90
CA SER A 239 9.04 8.35 -26.40
C SER A 239 7.57 8.35 -25.95
N GLN A 240 6.98 9.53 -25.86
CA GLN A 240 5.56 9.75 -25.61
C GLN A 240 5.01 10.68 -26.69
N GLY A 241 4.13 10.16 -27.51
CA GLY A 241 3.82 10.81 -28.77
C GLY A 241 5.12 11.08 -29.57
N ASP A 242 5.30 12.31 -30.03
CA ASP A 242 6.50 12.74 -30.78
C ASP A 242 7.69 13.15 -29.88
N ARG A 243 7.51 13.15 -28.56
CA ARG A 243 8.55 13.60 -27.64
C ARG A 243 9.40 12.44 -27.15
N VAL A 244 10.70 12.50 -27.40
CA VAL A 244 11.68 11.59 -26.81
C VAL A 244 11.88 11.96 -25.33
N LEU A 245 11.66 10.98 -24.44
CA LEU A 245 11.80 11.14 -22.99
C LEU A 245 13.19 10.72 -22.51
N ALA A 246 13.70 9.57 -22.98
CA ALA A 246 14.96 9.00 -22.53
C ALA A 246 15.53 7.98 -23.51
N THR A 247 16.79 7.64 -23.34
CA THR A 247 17.41 6.44 -23.91
C THR A 247 17.85 5.50 -22.82
N MET A 248 17.72 4.18 -23.05
CA MET A 248 18.06 3.14 -22.09
C MET A 248 19.05 2.15 -22.70
N GLY A 249 20.08 1.80 -21.94
CA GLY A 249 21.04 0.74 -22.24
C GLY A 249 20.77 -0.55 -21.45
N PRO A 250 21.73 -1.50 -21.47
CA PRO A 250 21.67 -2.72 -20.69
C PRO A 250 21.52 -2.46 -19.19
N GLY A 251 20.90 -3.39 -18.46
CA GLY A 251 20.70 -3.32 -17.00
C GLY A 251 19.61 -2.35 -16.56
N LYS A 252 18.72 -1.91 -17.46
CA LYS A 252 17.54 -1.11 -17.10
C LYS A 252 16.27 -1.93 -17.20
N VAL A 253 15.40 -1.81 -16.16
CA VAL A 253 14.05 -2.38 -16.14
C VAL A 253 13.10 -1.40 -16.84
N PHE A 254 12.15 -1.91 -17.60
CA PHE A 254 11.09 -1.12 -18.22
C PHE A 254 9.83 -1.95 -18.50
N GLY A 255 8.69 -1.27 -18.58
CA GLY A 255 7.39 -1.91 -18.80
C GLY A 255 6.81 -2.63 -17.57
N GLU A 256 7.45 -2.52 -16.39
CA GLU A 256 7.02 -3.11 -15.12
C GLU A 256 5.68 -2.57 -14.64
N LEU A 257 5.38 -1.30 -14.92
CA LEU A 257 4.17 -0.63 -14.46
C LEU A 257 2.90 -1.33 -14.97
N ALA A 258 2.90 -1.73 -16.23
CA ALA A 258 1.76 -2.40 -16.84
C ALA A 258 1.50 -3.80 -16.23
N ILE A 259 2.56 -4.47 -15.76
CA ILE A 259 2.44 -5.78 -15.10
C ILE A 259 2.00 -5.63 -13.65
N LEU A 260 2.64 -4.71 -12.92
CA LEU A 260 2.36 -4.50 -11.50
C LEU A 260 0.95 -3.95 -11.27
N TYR A 261 0.50 -3.02 -12.12
CA TYR A 261 -0.70 -2.21 -11.88
C TYR A 261 -1.79 -2.33 -12.93
N ASN A 262 -1.64 -3.25 -13.88
CA ASN A 262 -2.60 -3.47 -14.99
C ASN A 262 -3.03 -2.18 -15.71
N CYS A 263 -2.11 -1.23 -15.86
CA CYS A 263 -2.34 -0.02 -16.63
C CYS A 263 -1.92 -0.23 -18.10
N THR A 264 -2.40 0.63 -18.99
CA THR A 264 -1.89 0.72 -20.35
C THR A 264 -0.46 1.24 -20.36
N ARG A 265 0.26 0.98 -21.43
CA ARG A 265 1.62 1.47 -21.62
C ARG A 265 1.65 2.99 -21.66
N THR A 266 2.50 3.60 -20.86
CA THR A 266 2.60 5.05 -20.71
C THR A 266 3.52 5.72 -21.73
N ALA A 267 4.29 4.93 -22.47
CA ALA A 267 5.25 5.39 -23.46
C ALA A 267 5.56 4.29 -24.47
N THR A 268 6.03 4.70 -25.65
CA THR A 268 6.55 3.81 -26.69
C THR A 268 8.04 3.55 -26.45
N VAL A 269 8.47 2.30 -26.60
CA VAL A 269 9.88 1.91 -26.52
C VAL A 269 10.31 1.32 -27.86
N THR A 270 11.31 1.91 -28.49
CA THR A 270 11.81 1.54 -29.83
C THR A 270 13.29 1.17 -29.75
N ALA A 271 13.71 0.13 -30.45
CA ALA A 271 15.10 -0.27 -30.58
C ALA A 271 15.85 0.67 -31.56
N ILE A 272 16.80 1.46 -31.07
CA ILE A 272 17.60 2.36 -31.93
C ILE A 272 18.89 1.69 -32.43
N THR A 273 19.25 0.55 -31.88
CA THR A 273 20.24 -0.41 -32.38
C THR A 273 19.62 -1.80 -32.37
N ASP A 274 20.26 -2.80 -32.99
CA ASP A 274 19.89 -4.19 -32.70
C ASP A 274 20.00 -4.41 -31.21
N ALA A 275 18.94 -4.95 -30.56
CA ALA A 275 18.80 -5.05 -29.13
C ALA A 275 18.32 -6.44 -28.70
N GLN A 276 18.77 -6.87 -27.53
CA GLN A 276 18.27 -8.04 -26.85
C GLN A 276 17.77 -7.64 -25.44
N VAL A 277 16.63 -8.20 -25.04
CA VAL A 277 16.02 -7.96 -23.74
C VAL A 277 15.65 -9.29 -23.07
N TRP A 278 15.64 -9.33 -21.76
CA TRP A 278 15.03 -10.39 -20.97
C TRP A 278 13.59 -9.98 -20.67
N ALA A 279 12.63 -10.86 -20.93
CA ALA A 279 11.21 -10.62 -20.72
C ALA A 279 10.62 -11.60 -19.73
N ILE A 280 9.62 -11.19 -18.97
CA ILE A 280 8.77 -12.07 -18.17
C ILE A 280 7.30 -11.77 -18.44
N ASP A 281 6.50 -12.81 -18.61
CA ASP A 281 5.05 -12.70 -18.80
C ASP A 281 4.36 -12.31 -17.49
N ARG A 282 3.27 -11.53 -17.59
CA ARG A 282 2.46 -11.08 -16.44
C ARG A 282 1.94 -12.25 -15.61
N THR A 283 1.40 -13.27 -16.25
CA THR A 283 0.80 -14.42 -15.55
C THR A 283 1.84 -15.20 -14.78
N VAL A 284 3.04 -15.38 -15.37
CA VAL A 284 4.18 -16.03 -14.71
C VAL A 284 4.66 -15.18 -13.53
N PHE A 285 4.78 -13.86 -13.70
CA PHE A 285 5.15 -12.95 -12.63
C PHE A 285 4.16 -13.02 -11.46
N GLN A 286 2.85 -12.92 -11.72
CA GLN A 286 1.82 -13.01 -10.70
C GLN A 286 1.84 -14.35 -9.98
N LEU A 287 2.05 -15.46 -10.72
CA LEU A 287 2.18 -16.78 -10.15
C LEU A 287 3.38 -16.91 -9.21
N ILE A 288 4.55 -16.35 -9.59
CA ILE A 288 5.75 -16.31 -8.74
C ILE A 288 5.43 -15.56 -7.44
N MET A 289 4.86 -14.36 -7.53
CA MET A 289 4.57 -13.53 -6.36
C MET A 289 3.61 -14.23 -5.40
N MET A 290 2.57 -14.87 -5.94
CA MET A 290 1.60 -15.61 -5.14
C MET A 290 2.22 -16.87 -4.51
N LYS A 291 2.94 -17.69 -5.29
CA LYS A 291 3.54 -18.95 -4.83
C LYS A 291 4.57 -18.70 -3.73
N THR A 292 5.50 -17.76 -3.94
CA THR A 292 6.53 -17.41 -2.95
C THR A 292 5.92 -16.79 -1.68
N GLY A 293 4.90 -15.94 -1.83
CA GLY A 293 4.19 -15.34 -0.70
C GLY A 293 3.43 -16.37 0.14
N MET A 294 2.73 -17.32 -0.50
CA MET A 294 2.03 -18.39 0.18
C MET A 294 3.01 -19.33 0.92
N GLN A 295 4.08 -19.74 0.24
CA GLN A 295 5.08 -20.64 0.83
C GLN A 295 5.71 -20.01 2.08
N ARG A 296 6.13 -18.74 2.01
CA ARG A 296 6.70 -18.05 3.17
C ARG A 296 5.73 -17.95 4.33
N HIS A 297 4.47 -17.60 4.03
CA HIS A 297 3.47 -17.50 5.08
C HIS A 297 3.19 -18.85 5.75
N GLU A 298 3.12 -19.93 4.97
CA GLU A 298 2.96 -21.29 5.48
C GLU A 298 4.19 -21.75 6.30
N GLU A 299 5.39 -21.42 5.85
CA GLU A 299 6.64 -21.68 6.59
C GLU A 299 6.60 -20.97 7.95
N TYR A 300 6.25 -19.69 8.00
CA TYR A 300 6.17 -18.94 9.27
C TYR A 300 5.07 -19.47 10.16
N PHE A 301 3.89 -19.78 9.63
CA PHE A 301 2.80 -20.36 10.40
C PHE A 301 3.18 -21.70 11.02
N ASN A 302 3.75 -22.61 10.23
CA ASN A 302 4.19 -23.93 10.70
C ASN A 302 5.34 -23.79 11.70
N PHE A 303 6.26 -22.86 11.46
CA PHE A 303 7.35 -22.58 12.38
C PHE A 303 6.85 -22.06 13.73
N LEU A 304 5.95 -21.04 13.73
CA LEU A 304 5.34 -20.52 14.97
C LEU A 304 4.60 -21.61 15.77
N LYS A 305 3.91 -22.51 15.06
CA LYS A 305 3.22 -23.64 15.68
C LYS A 305 4.20 -24.62 16.37
N SER A 306 5.44 -24.69 15.92
CA SER A 306 6.48 -25.52 16.52
C SER A 306 7.12 -24.88 17.78
N VAL A 307 6.92 -23.58 18.01
CA VAL A 307 7.48 -22.85 19.16
C VAL A 307 6.71 -23.18 20.43
N PRO A 308 7.36 -23.74 21.48
CA PRO A 308 6.67 -24.22 22.70
C PRO A 308 5.80 -23.16 23.38
N LEU A 309 6.23 -21.89 23.37
CA LEU A 309 5.50 -20.75 23.94
C LEU A 309 4.18 -20.45 23.22
N LEU A 310 4.08 -20.74 21.94
CA LEU A 310 3.01 -20.33 21.04
C LEU A 310 2.09 -21.48 20.60
N LYS A 311 2.44 -22.72 20.93
CA LYS A 311 1.74 -23.96 20.47
C LYS A 311 0.26 -24.00 20.80
N ASP A 312 -0.14 -23.38 21.92
CA ASP A 312 -1.51 -23.38 22.44
C ASP A 312 -2.36 -22.21 21.91
N LEU A 313 -1.79 -21.37 21.05
CA LEU A 313 -2.53 -20.28 20.38
C LEU A 313 -3.46 -20.83 19.30
N SER A 314 -4.62 -20.17 19.13
CA SER A 314 -5.53 -20.50 18.03
C SER A 314 -4.87 -20.26 16.66
N SER A 315 -5.31 -20.98 15.64
CA SER A 315 -4.81 -20.84 14.27
C SER A 315 -4.97 -19.41 13.76
N ASP A 316 -6.02 -18.68 14.14
CA ASP A 316 -6.22 -17.27 13.78
C ASP A 316 -5.17 -16.36 14.42
N ASN A 317 -4.84 -16.59 15.69
CA ASN A 317 -3.81 -15.84 16.40
C ASN A 317 -2.40 -16.12 15.83
N LEU A 318 -2.10 -17.39 15.54
CA LEU A 318 -0.83 -17.75 14.90
C LEU A 318 -0.73 -17.13 13.50
N PHE A 319 -1.83 -17.05 12.75
CA PHE A 319 -1.88 -16.39 11.45
C PHE A 319 -1.60 -14.88 11.58
N LYS A 320 -2.26 -14.20 12.51
CA LYS A 320 -2.02 -12.76 12.77
C LYS A 320 -0.57 -12.52 13.18
N LEU A 321 -0.04 -13.39 14.04
CA LEU A 321 1.37 -13.31 14.47
C LEU A 321 2.33 -13.51 13.30
N ALA A 322 2.09 -14.51 12.43
CA ALA A 322 2.89 -14.73 11.21
C ALA A 322 2.92 -13.52 10.28
N ASN A 323 1.83 -12.74 10.26
CA ASN A 323 1.76 -11.50 9.47
C ASN A 323 2.50 -10.31 10.12
N SER A 324 2.75 -10.36 11.42
CA SER A 324 3.44 -9.29 12.18
C SER A 324 4.95 -9.49 12.31
N LEU A 325 5.47 -10.65 11.90
CA LEU A 325 6.89 -10.95 12.00
C LEU A 325 7.71 -10.11 11.03
N GLU A 326 8.75 -9.47 11.55
CA GLU A 326 9.82 -8.86 10.78
C GLU A 326 11.03 -9.82 10.76
N VAL A 327 11.79 -9.78 9.68
CA VAL A 327 12.99 -10.63 9.54
C VAL A 327 14.22 -9.78 9.73
N ASP A 328 14.98 -10.06 10.80
CA ASP A 328 16.23 -9.39 11.11
C ASP A 328 17.42 -10.34 10.85
N TYR A 329 18.43 -9.80 10.16
CA TYR A 329 19.67 -10.52 9.86
C TYR A 329 20.81 -9.93 10.68
N PHE A 330 21.53 -10.78 11.41
CA PHE A 330 22.65 -10.38 12.24
C PHE A 330 23.93 -11.07 11.76
N HIS A 331 24.99 -10.29 11.63
CA HIS A 331 26.32 -10.81 11.28
C HIS A 331 26.96 -11.53 12.46
N GLU A 332 27.95 -12.34 12.17
CA GLU A 332 28.73 -13.04 13.20
C GLU A 332 29.26 -12.06 14.26
N ASN A 333 29.08 -12.42 15.56
CA ASN A 333 29.43 -11.62 16.73
C ASN A 333 28.70 -10.29 16.89
N GLU A 334 27.66 -10.04 16.11
CA GLU A 334 26.78 -8.88 16.28
C GLU A 334 25.87 -9.06 17.50
N TYR A 335 25.74 -7.99 18.31
CA TYR A 335 24.84 -7.96 19.44
C TYR A 335 23.39 -7.78 18.99
N ILE A 336 22.54 -8.75 19.28
CA ILE A 336 21.09 -8.69 19.07
C ILE A 336 20.43 -8.04 20.29
N ILE A 337 20.88 -8.41 21.48
CA ILE A 337 20.46 -7.86 22.76
C ILE A 337 21.69 -7.51 23.57
N VAL A 338 21.66 -6.34 24.21
CA VAL A 338 22.70 -5.89 25.15
C VAL A 338 22.12 -5.92 26.57
N GLU A 339 22.83 -6.57 27.50
CA GLU A 339 22.48 -6.63 28.92
C GLU A 339 22.33 -5.22 29.51
N GLY A 340 21.30 -4.99 30.35
CA GLY A 340 20.99 -3.71 30.97
C GLY A 340 20.25 -2.72 30.05
N SER A 341 20.14 -2.98 28.74
CA SER A 341 19.35 -2.15 27.84
C SER A 341 17.85 -2.37 28.04
N ARG A 342 17.03 -1.36 27.72
CA ARG A 342 15.58 -1.53 27.61
C ARG A 342 15.26 -2.07 26.23
N GLY A 343 14.33 -3.00 26.15
CA GLY A 343 13.87 -3.55 24.89
C GLY A 343 12.49 -4.13 24.99
N ASP A 344 11.75 -4.05 23.91
CA ASP A 344 10.37 -4.49 23.79
C ASP A 344 10.16 -5.56 22.71
N THR A 345 11.25 -6.06 22.11
CA THR A 345 11.22 -7.01 21.01
C THR A 345 11.51 -8.42 21.47
N PHE A 346 10.73 -9.36 20.99
CA PHE A 346 10.87 -10.80 21.15
C PHE A 346 11.39 -11.40 19.86
N TYR A 347 12.32 -12.33 19.95
CA TYR A 347 13.00 -12.95 18.82
C TYR A 347 12.83 -14.47 18.81
N ILE A 348 12.62 -15.03 17.63
CA ILE A 348 12.62 -16.48 17.37
C ILE A 348 13.68 -16.76 16.30
N ILE A 349 14.60 -17.71 16.56
CA ILE A 349 15.68 -18.03 15.64
C ILE A 349 15.14 -18.86 14.47
N SER A 350 15.13 -18.30 13.27
CA SER A 350 14.74 -19.01 12.05
C SER A 350 15.91 -19.73 11.37
N LYS A 351 17.12 -19.14 11.43
CA LYS A 351 18.37 -19.76 10.91
C LYS A 351 19.57 -19.33 11.75
N GLY A 352 20.58 -20.23 11.83
CA GLY A 352 21.79 -19.97 12.59
C GLY A 352 21.65 -20.26 14.07
N GLU A 353 22.58 -19.73 14.86
CA GLU A 353 22.65 -19.90 16.30
C GLU A 353 23.03 -18.59 17.00
N VAL A 354 22.63 -18.42 18.26
CA VAL A 354 23.03 -17.29 19.09
C VAL A 354 23.67 -17.77 20.42
N ARG A 355 24.57 -16.95 20.94
CA ARG A 355 25.22 -17.16 22.26
C ARG A 355 24.60 -16.19 23.26
N ILE A 356 24.14 -16.70 24.39
CA ILE A 356 23.70 -15.89 25.53
C ILE A 356 24.86 -15.77 26.50
N THR A 357 25.29 -14.57 26.81
CA THR A 357 26.32 -14.25 27.78
C THR A 357 25.81 -13.31 28.86
N GLN A 358 26.38 -13.38 30.06
CA GLN A 358 25.98 -12.55 31.20
C GLN A 358 27.20 -12.02 31.93
N SER A 359 27.15 -10.75 32.33
CA SER A 359 28.22 -10.13 33.12
C SER A 359 28.23 -10.68 34.56
N VAL A 360 29.39 -11.13 35.02
CA VAL A 360 29.58 -11.62 36.39
C VAL A 360 30.41 -10.61 37.16
N GLN A 361 29.98 -10.25 38.40
CA GLN A 361 30.76 -9.32 39.23
C GLN A 361 32.15 -9.84 39.46
N GLY A 362 33.16 -9.02 39.13
CA GLY A 362 34.57 -9.32 39.29
C GLY A 362 35.29 -9.94 38.07
N GLN A 363 34.59 -10.21 36.98
CA GLN A 363 35.16 -10.68 35.71
C GLN A 363 35.06 -9.61 34.63
N LYS A 364 36.12 -9.48 33.81
CA LYS A 364 36.17 -8.48 32.70
C LYS A 364 35.39 -8.91 31.49
N GLU A 365 35.19 -10.19 31.26
CA GLU A 365 34.45 -10.72 30.10
C GLU A 365 33.16 -11.41 30.55
N PRO A 366 32.03 -11.22 29.79
CA PRO A 366 30.79 -11.89 30.06
C PRO A 366 30.92 -13.41 29.92
N GLN A 367 30.38 -14.19 30.84
CA GLN A 367 30.38 -15.64 30.78
C GLN A 367 29.31 -16.17 29.84
N LEU A 368 29.63 -17.20 29.06
CA LEU A 368 28.66 -17.93 28.24
C LEU A 368 27.69 -18.69 29.15
N VAL A 369 26.42 -18.37 29.07
CA VAL A 369 25.35 -19.04 29.80
C VAL A 369 24.82 -20.25 29.01
N ARG A 370 24.45 -20.03 27.73
CA ARG A 370 23.97 -21.09 26.84
C ARG A 370 24.03 -20.65 25.38
N THR A 371 23.92 -21.62 24.45
CA THR A 371 23.71 -21.38 23.04
C THR A 371 22.28 -21.79 22.66
N LEU A 372 21.62 -20.96 21.87
CA LEU A 372 20.31 -21.23 21.31
C LEU A 372 20.44 -21.43 19.79
N LYS A 373 19.55 -22.25 19.24
CA LYS A 373 19.55 -22.65 17.82
C LYS A 373 18.18 -22.47 17.17
N LYS A 374 18.08 -22.77 15.89
CA LYS A 374 16.83 -22.71 15.15
C LYS A 374 15.66 -23.35 15.91
N GLY A 375 14.55 -22.59 16.05
CA GLY A 375 13.35 -22.97 16.78
C GLY A 375 13.35 -22.53 18.24
N ASP A 376 14.49 -22.12 18.78
CA ASP A 376 14.56 -21.50 20.10
C ASP A 376 14.18 -20.01 20.01
N PHE A 377 13.86 -19.42 21.13
CA PHE A 377 13.45 -18.03 21.27
C PHE A 377 14.14 -17.33 22.43
N PHE A 378 14.18 -16.00 22.39
CA PHE A 378 14.74 -15.19 23.46
C PHE A 378 14.09 -13.79 23.51
N GLY A 379 14.27 -13.11 24.61
CA GLY A 379 13.67 -11.80 24.84
C GLY A 379 12.20 -11.86 25.28
N GLU A 380 11.70 -13.03 25.68
CA GLU A 380 10.31 -13.26 26.13
C GLU A 380 9.89 -12.38 27.31
N LYS A 381 10.85 -12.00 28.19
CA LYS A 381 10.58 -11.06 29.29
C LYS A 381 10.10 -9.70 28.80
N ALA A 382 10.55 -9.28 27.62
CA ALA A 382 10.10 -8.05 26.99
C ALA A 382 8.60 -8.05 26.66
N LEU A 383 7.98 -9.22 26.48
CA LEU A 383 6.52 -9.33 26.28
C LEU A 383 5.72 -9.24 27.58
N LEU A 384 6.36 -9.53 28.71
CA LEU A 384 5.72 -9.64 30.03
C LEU A 384 5.82 -8.35 30.84
N SER A 385 6.96 -7.67 30.82
CA SER A 385 7.26 -6.49 31.64
C SER A 385 8.16 -5.49 30.90
N GLU A 386 8.21 -4.26 31.43
CA GLU A 386 9.11 -3.21 30.93
C GLU A 386 10.52 -3.30 31.55
N ASP A 387 10.93 -4.47 31.95
CA ASP A 387 12.22 -4.70 32.60
C ASP A 387 13.40 -4.55 31.61
N VAL A 388 14.57 -4.33 32.19
CA VAL A 388 15.84 -4.32 31.45
C VAL A 388 16.24 -5.72 31.00
N ARG A 389 17.00 -5.81 29.95
CA ARG A 389 17.58 -7.06 29.44
C ARG A 389 18.54 -7.67 30.44
N THR A 390 18.36 -8.95 30.75
CA THR A 390 19.11 -9.65 31.81
C THR A 390 20.37 -10.35 31.32
N ALA A 391 20.62 -10.35 30.04
CA ALA A 391 21.79 -10.99 29.40
C ALA A 391 22.05 -10.38 28.02
N ASN A 392 23.27 -10.56 27.53
CA ASN A 392 23.61 -10.28 26.14
C ASN A 392 23.22 -11.46 25.26
N VAL A 393 22.81 -11.18 24.03
CA VAL A 393 22.60 -12.18 22.98
C VAL A 393 23.37 -11.76 21.74
N LEU A 394 24.27 -12.63 21.28
CA LEU A 394 25.13 -12.39 20.13
C LEU A 394 24.93 -13.47 19.08
N ALA A 395 24.95 -13.08 17.82
CA ALA A 395 24.93 -14.03 16.70
C ALA A 395 26.23 -14.87 16.71
N ASN A 396 26.08 -16.18 16.50
CA ASN A 396 27.24 -17.12 16.49
C ASN A 396 27.88 -17.14 15.08
N THR A 397 28.90 -18.00 14.93
CA THR A 397 29.65 -18.19 13.67
C THR A 397 28.67 -18.41 12.50
N GLY A 398 28.85 -17.64 11.41
CA GLY A 398 28.00 -17.67 10.23
C GLY A 398 26.79 -16.75 10.29
N GLY A 399 26.61 -16.01 11.41
CA GLY A 399 25.47 -15.09 11.58
C GLY A 399 24.15 -15.81 11.87
N CYS A 400 23.09 -15.05 12.04
CA CYS A 400 21.74 -15.61 12.25
C CYS A 400 20.64 -14.77 11.63
N GLU A 401 19.51 -15.44 11.36
CA GLU A 401 18.25 -14.83 10.95
C GLU A 401 17.24 -15.04 12.09
N CYS A 402 16.67 -13.95 12.56
CA CYS A 402 15.66 -13.98 13.61
C CYS A 402 14.33 -13.40 13.10
N LEU A 403 13.23 -14.00 13.53
CA LEU A 403 11.90 -13.45 13.38
C LEU A 403 11.60 -12.59 14.60
N ALA A 404 11.37 -11.31 14.39
CA ALA A 404 11.16 -10.32 15.43
C ALA A 404 9.69 -9.93 15.54
N VAL A 405 9.20 -9.74 16.77
CA VAL A 405 7.88 -9.13 17.03
C VAL A 405 7.99 -8.23 18.26
N ASP A 406 7.47 -7.01 18.16
CA ASP A 406 7.47 -6.07 19.27
C ASP A 406 6.33 -6.38 20.28
N ARG A 407 6.51 -5.96 21.55
CA ARG A 407 5.56 -6.17 22.64
C ARG A 407 4.19 -5.59 22.32
N ARG A 408 4.13 -4.44 21.70
CA ARG A 408 2.89 -3.76 21.40
C ARG A 408 2.07 -4.56 20.39
N SER A 409 2.67 -4.94 19.28
CA SER A 409 2.04 -5.78 18.25
C SER A 409 1.59 -7.12 18.83
N PHE A 410 2.45 -7.77 19.64
CA PHE A 410 2.09 -9.00 20.29
C PHE A 410 0.87 -8.85 21.21
N ASN A 411 0.87 -7.86 22.11
CA ASN A 411 -0.24 -7.63 23.04
C ASN A 411 -1.54 -7.18 22.35
N GLU A 412 -1.44 -6.39 21.28
CA GLU A 412 -2.58 -5.92 20.50
C GLU A 412 -3.24 -7.05 19.70
N LEU A 413 -2.45 -8.00 19.19
CA LEU A 413 -2.93 -9.13 18.38
C LEU A 413 -3.40 -10.31 19.24
N ILE A 414 -2.61 -10.68 20.22
CA ILE A 414 -2.75 -11.92 20.97
C ILE A 414 -3.29 -11.66 22.39
N GLY A 415 -2.88 -10.56 23.00
CA GLY A 415 -3.15 -10.24 24.41
C GLY A 415 -2.06 -10.73 25.34
N ASN A 416 -2.27 -10.55 26.66
CA ASN A 416 -1.25 -10.88 27.66
C ASN A 416 -1.03 -12.40 27.74
N ILE A 417 0.21 -12.83 27.53
CA ILE A 417 0.64 -14.24 27.61
C ILE A 417 0.29 -14.89 28.97
N GLN A 418 0.40 -14.15 30.08
CA GLN A 418 0.04 -14.67 31.42
C GLN A 418 -1.45 -14.99 31.53
N ALA A 419 -2.32 -14.19 30.87
CA ALA A 419 -3.74 -14.47 30.80
C ALA A 419 -4.07 -15.69 29.92
N LEU A 420 -3.21 -16.01 28.94
CA LEU A 420 -3.34 -17.20 28.09
C LEU A 420 -2.87 -18.48 28.79
N GLN A 421 -1.79 -18.41 29.58
CA GLN A 421 -1.26 -19.54 30.34
C GLN A 421 -2.19 -19.93 31.52
N ASN A 422 -2.96 -18.99 32.06
CA ASN A 422 -3.92 -19.21 33.15
C ASN A 422 -5.34 -19.59 32.71
N LYS A 423 -5.63 -19.59 31.41
CA LYS A 423 -6.90 -20.07 30.86
C LYS A 423 -6.81 -21.57 30.62
N ASN A 424 -7.44 -22.36 31.53
CA ASN A 424 -7.84 -23.73 31.22
C ASN A 424 -8.77 -23.70 30.00
N TYR A 425 -8.29 -24.18 28.86
CA TYR A 425 -9.07 -24.34 27.65
C TYR A 425 -10.04 -25.54 27.80
N GLY A 426 -11.09 -25.33 28.60
CA GLY A 426 -12.17 -26.28 28.81
C GLY A 426 -13.55 -25.83 28.35
N ASP A 427 -13.69 -24.65 27.73
CA ASP A 427 -15.00 -24.18 27.28
C ASP A 427 -14.94 -23.54 25.89
N LYS A 428 -15.73 -24.20 25.02
CA LYS A 428 -16.14 -23.89 23.68
C LYS A 428 -16.32 -22.41 23.38
N GLU A 429 -15.93 -22.04 22.15
CA GLU A 429 -16.39 -20.89 21.38
C GLU A 429 -17.78 -20.38 21.77
N ARG A 430 -17.84 -19.40 22.65
CA ARG A 430 -19.06 -18.62 22.96
C ARG A 430 -18.67 -17.19 23.29
N GLY A 431 -18.57 -16.32 22.27
CA GLY A 431 -18.35 -14.91 22.58
C GLY A 431 -18.58 -13.90 21.48
N ALA A 432 -18.51 -14.30 20.21
CA ALA A 432 -18.66 -13.34 19.11
C ALA A 432 -19.96 -13.46 18.30
N THR A 433 -20.79 -14.48 18.58
CA THR A 433 -21.88 -14.88 17.66
C THR A 433 -23.28 -14.38 18.06
N ARG A 434 -23.47 -13.78 19.25
CA ARG A 434 -24.84 -13.45 19.69
C ARG A 434 -25.40 -12.12 19.17
N SER A 435 -24.60 -11.09 18.92
CA SER A 435 -25.14 -9.81 18.42
C SER A 435 -25.29 -9.74 16.90
N SER A 436 -24.56 -10.56 16.15
CA SER A 436 -24.70 -10.66 14.69
C SER A 436 -25.91 -11.48 14.27
N SER A 437 -26.28 -12.50 15.03
CA SER A 437 -27.37 -13.40 14.66
C SER A 437 -28.77 -12.74 14.74
N GLU A 438 -29.00 -11.81 15.68
CA GLU A 438 -30.29 -11.16 15.82
C GLU A 438 -30.53 -10.14 14.68
N MET A 439 -29.51 -9.39 14.29
CA MET A 439 -29.59 -8.42 13.21
C MET A 439 -29.75 -9.10 11.83
N ASP A 440 -29.01 -10.19 11.64
CA ASP A 440 -29.15 -11.03 10.43
C ASP A 440 -30.57 -11.59 10.30
N ASN A 441 -31.15 -12.07 11.38
CA ASN A 441 -32.50 -12.61 11.40
C ASN A 441 -33.57 -11.56 11.09
N THR A 442 -33.41 -10.34 11.60
CA THR A 442 -34.34 -9.24 11.34
C THR A 442 -34.31 -8.81 9.86
N GLU A 443 -33.10 -8.66 9.29
CA GLU A 443 -32.95 -8.27 7.89
C GLU A 443 -33.35 -9.39 6.94
N ILE A 444 -33.03 -10.64 7.26
CA ILE A 444 -33.50 -11.82 6.51
C ILE A 444 -35.04 -11.87 6.52
N ALA A 445 -35.68 -11.64 7.66
CA ALA A 445 -37.13 -11.62 7.77
C ALA A 445 -37.77 -10.51 6.92
N ARG A 446 -37.07 -9.36 6.76
CA ARG A 446 -37.52 -8.24 5.90
C ARG A 446 -37.36 -8.55 4.42
N VAL A 447 -36.24 -9.16 4.03
CA VAL A 447 -35.83 -9.36 2.61
C VAL A 447 -36.43 -10.62 2.00
N LYS A 448 -36.55 -11.71 2.78
CA LYS A 448 -37.00 -13.00 2.29
C LYS A 448 -38.39 -12.98 1.60
N PRO A 449 -39.44 -12.33 2.14
CA PRO A 449 -40.73 -12.25 1.46
C PRO A 449 -40.64 -11.58 0.09
N ILE A 450 -39.83 -10.51 -0.02
CA ILE A 450 -39.64 -9.80 -1.29
C ILE A 450 -38.87 -10.70 -2.28
N GLN A 451 -37.88 -11.43 -1.80
CA GLN A 451 -37.09 -12.34 -2.63
C GLN A 451 -37.91 -13.52 -3.12
N ASP A 452 -38.77 -14.07 -2.27
CA ASP A 452 -39.68 -15.19 -2.61
C ASP A 452 -40.73 -14.74 -3.65
N GLU A 453 -41.27 -13.51 -3.51
CA GLU A 453 -42.17 -12.92 -4.49
C GLU A 453 -41.50 -12.68 -5.85
N LEU A 454 -40.31 -12.12 -5.84
CA LEU A 454 -39.52 -11.84 -7.05
C LEU A 454 -38.96 -13.11 -7.70
N ALA A 455 -39.01 -14.26 -7.04
CA ALA A 455 -38.53 -15.52 -7.60
C ALA A 455 -39.27 -15.95 -8.88
N SER A 456 -40.56 -15.58 -9.00
CA SER A 456 -41.41 -15.96 -10.14
C SER A 456 -41.34 -15.01 -11.32
N ILE A 457 -40.85 -13.76 -11.18
CA ILE A 457 -40.84 -12.75 -12.24
C ILE A 457 -39.85 -13.10 -13.36
N HIS A 458 -40.16 -12.62 -14.57
CA HIS A 458 -39.32 -12.71 -15.76
C HIS A 458 -38.76 -11.34 -16.14
N LEU A 459 -37.74 -11.29 -16.96
CA LEU A 459 -37.14 -10.04 -17.42
C LEU A 459 -38.13 -9.14 -18.14
N ASN A 460 -39.08 -9.75 -18.88
CA ASN A 460 -40.12 -9.03 -19.62
C ASN A 460 -41.20 -8.40 -18.73
N ASP A 461 -41.24 -8.74 -17.45
CA ASP A 461 -42.16 -8.16 -16.47
C ASP A 461 -41.63 -6.82 -15.89
N LEU A 462 -40.43 -6.40 -16.34
CA LEU A 462 -39.75 -5.18 -15.88
C LEU A 462 -39.74 -4.11 -16.95
N ASP A 463 -40.40 -2.99 -16.66
CA ASP A 463 -40.44 -1.81 -17.51
C ASP A 463 -39.29 -0.85 -17.15
N ILE A 464 -38.49 -0.44 -18.14
CA ILE A 464 -37.38 0.50 -17.96
C ILE A 464 -37.93 1.92 -17.83
N VAL A 465 -37.71 2.55 -16.67
CA VAL A 465 -38.15 3.92 -16.37
C VAL A 465 -37.07 4.94 -16.77
N ALA A 466 -35.83 4.73 -16.34
CA ALA A 466 -34.73 5.66 -16.60
C ALA A 466 -33.37 4.93 -16.44
N THR A 467 -32.28 5.54 -16.95
CA THR A 467 -30.93 5.09 -16.69
C THR A 467 -30.36 5.83 -15.49
N LEU A 468 -29.90 5.09 -14.47
CA LEU A 468 -29.28 5.63 -13.27
C LEU A 468 -27.77 5.82 -13.40
N GLY A 469 -27.10 5.01 -14.23
CA GLY A 469 -25.66 5.10 -14.41
C GLY A 469 -25.15 4.30 -15.61
N VAL A 470 -23.99 4.71 -16.15
CA VAL A 470 -23.29 4.02 -17.24
C VAL A 470 -21.85 3.79 -16.82
N GLY A 471 -21.38 2.54 -16.95
CA GLY A 471 -20.01 2.13 -16.61
C GLY A 471 -19.35 1.35 -17.75
N GLY A 472 -18.09 0.94 -17.56
CA GLY A 472 -17.31 0.23 -18.58
C GLY A 472 -17.92 -1.11 -19.01
N PHE A 473 -18.55 -1.83 -18.10
CA PHE A 473 -19.14 -3.15 -18.38
C PHE A 473 -20.63 -3.09 -18.80
N GLY A 474 -21.30 -1.93 -18.65
CA GLY A 474 -22.72 -1.81 -18.95
C GLY A 474 -23.39 -0.63 -18.28
N ARG A 475 -24.64 -0.79 -17.90
CA ARG A 475 -25.46 0.30 -17.38
C ARG A 475 -26.36 -0.19 -16.23
N VAL A 476 -26.84 0.74 -15.43
CA VAL A 476 -27.81 0.49 -14.37
C VAL A 476 -29.10 1.22 -14.71
N GLU A 477 -30.19 0.48 -14.85
CA GLU A 477 -31.50 1.00 -15.19
C GLU A 477 -32.40 1.04 -13.94
N LEU A 478 -33.20 2.10 -13.80
CA LEU A 478 -34.35 2.10 -12.93
C LEU A 478 -35.47 1.34 -13.64
N VAL A 479 -35.93 0.26 -13.02
CA VAL A 479 -37.00 -0.56 -13.57
C VAL A 479 -38.20 -0.59 -12.62
N GLN A 480 -39.40 -0.71 -13.18
CA GLN A 480 -40.64 -0.89 -12.45
C GLN A 480 -41.26 -2.23 -12.79
N LEU A 481 -41.78 -2.93 -11.79
CA LEU A 481 -42.50 -4.18 -12.03
C LEU A 481 -43.87 -3.91 -12.67
N ALA A 482 -44.16 -4.59 -13.77
CA ALA A 482 -45.42 -4.43 -14.49
C ALA A 482 -46.63 -4.69 -13.58
N GLY A 483 -47.55 -3.74 -13.53
CA GLY A 483 -48.72 -3.79 -12.65
C GLY A 483 -48.49 -3.41 -11.20
N ASP A 484 -47.28 -3.02 -10.81
CA ASP A 484 -46.90 -2.56 -9.48
C ASP A 484 -46.16 -1.20 -9.56
N LYS A 485 -46.18 -0.43 -8.49
CA LYS A 485 -45.45 0.86 -8.41
C LYS A 485 -44.05 0.71 -7.79
N ARG A 486 -43.67 -0.49 -7.40
CA ARG A 486 -42.34 -0.76 -6.83
C ARG A 486 -41.26 -0.70 -7.89
N THR A 487 -40.17 -0.05 -7.57
CA THR A 487 -39.04 0.12 -8.47
C THR A 487 -37.80 -0.58 -7.92
N TYR A 488 -36.92 -0.98 -8.85
CA TYR A 488 -35.70 -1.71 -8.59
C TYR A 488 -34.57 -1.15 -9.46
N ALA A 489 -33.33 -1.44 -9.11
CA ALA A 489 -32.18 -1.17 -9.96
C ALA A 489 -31.82 -2.46 -10.74
N LEU A 490 -31.69 -2.36 -12.05
CA LEU A 490 -31.30 -3.45 -12.94
C LEU A 490 -29.91 -3.15 -13.52
N LYS A 491 -28.87 -3.82 -13.01
CA LYS A 491 -27.51 -3.72 -13.56
C LYS A 491 -27.42 -4.64 -14.78
N CYS A 492 -27.21 -4.05 -15.96
CA CYS A 492 -27.15 -4.73 -17.26
C CYS A 492 -25.68 -4.78 -17.70
N LEU A 493 -25.10 -5.97 -17.85
CA LEU A 493 -23.69 -6.18 -18.15
C LEU A 493 -23.53 -6.85 -19.51
N LYS A 494 -22.70 -6.30 -20.41
CA LYS A 494 -22.44 -6.79 -21.76
C LYS A 494 -21.59 -8.08 -21.70
N LYS A 495 -22.18 -9.25 -22.08
CA LYS A 495 -21.52 -10.56 -22.03
C LYS A 495 -20.23 -10.60 -22.87
N HIS A 496 -20.27 -10.05 -24.08
CA HIS A 496 -19.09 -9.98 -24.95
C HIS A 496 -17.92 -9.28 -24.26
N HIS A 497 -18.16 -8.14 -23.63
CA HIS A 497 -17.12 -7.37 -22.95
C HIS A 497 -16.56 -8.12 -21.71
N ILE A 498 -17.42 -8.83 -20.98
CA ILE A 498 -16.99 -9.69 -19.86
C ILE A 498 -16.03 -10.79 -20.35
N VAL A 499 -16.33 -11.41 -21.49
CA VAL A 499 -15.47 -12.47 -22.08
C VAL A 499 -14.16 -11.89 -22.62
N GLU A 500 -14.20 -10.75 -23.34
CA GLU A 500 -13.00 -10.06 -23.83
C GLU A 500 -12.05 -9.68 -22.71
N THR A 501 -12.60 -9.17 -21.60
CA THR A 501 -11.83 -8.75 -20.43
C THR A 501 -11.57 -9.89 -19.43
N ARG A 502 -12.07 -11.11 -19.73
CA ARG A 502 -11.91 -12.31 -18.89
C ARG A 502 -12.40 -12.11 -17.45
N GLN A 503 -13.56 -11.46 -17.26
CA GLN A 503 -14.10 -11.12 -15.94
C GLN A 503 -15.19 -12.09 -15.44
N GLN A 504 -15.39 -13.23 -16.08
CA GLN A 504 -16.48 -14.18 -15.76
C GLN A 504 -16.49 -14.60 -14.29
N GLU A 505 -15.32 -15.00 -13.75
CA GLU A 505 -15.21 -15.44 -12.35
C GLU A 505 -15.54 -14.33 -11.35
N HIS A 506 -15.15 -13.07 -11.67
CA HIS A 506 -15.46 -11.93 -10.83
C HIS A 506 -16.96 -11.67 -10.77
N ILE A 507 -17.66 -11.77 -11.90
CA ILE A 507 -19.11 -11.59 -11.98
C ILE A 507 -19.84 -12.68 -11.19
N PHE A 508 -19.38 -13.94 -11.26
CA PHE A 508 -19.94 -15.00 -10.43
C PHE A 508 -19.67 -14.78 -8.93
N SER A 509 -18.47 -14.31 -8.58
CA SER A 509 -18.13 -13.96 -7.20
C SER A 509 -19.01 -12.81 -6.69
N GLU A 510 -19.18 -11.74 -7.47
CA GLU A 510 -20.08 -10.62 -7.17
C GLU A 510 -21.50 -11.11 -6.93
N LYS A 511 -22.07 -11.87 -7.88
CA LYS A 511 -23.40 -12.47 -7.75
C LYS A 511 -23.54 -13.26 -6.44
N LYS A 512 -22.61 -14.19 -6.18
CA LYS A 512 -22.66 -15.05 -5.00
C LYS A 512 -22.61 -14.25 -3.69
N ILE A 513 -21.66 -13.32 -3.58
CA ILE A 513 -21.51 -12.48 -2.38
C ILE A 513 -22.77 -11.65 -2.16
N MET A 514 -23.31 -11.01 -3.21
CA MET A 514 -24.48 -10.15 -3.07
C MET A 514 -25.77 -10.93 -2.78
N LEU A 515 -25.96 -12.14 -3.35
CA LEU A 515 -27.12 -12.99 -3.04
C LEU A 515 -27.10 -13.48 -1.58
N GLU A 516 -25.90 -13.87 -1.08
CA GLU A 516 -25.70 -14.30 0.30
C GLU A 516 -25.77 -13.14 1.31
N SER A 517 -25.56 -11.89 0.85
CA SER A 517 -25.54 -10.73 1.73
C SER A 517 -26.93 -10.27 2.13
N SER A 518 -27.11 -10.03 3.44
CA SER A 518 -28.33 -9.45 4.03
C SER A 518 -27.92 -8.50 5.15
N SER A 519 -27.76 -7.21 4.80
CA SER A 519 -27.37 -6.13 5.70
C SER A 519 -28.06 -4.84 5.28
N PRO A 520 -28.61 -4.04 6.23
CA PRO A 520 -29.25 -2.77 5.89
C PRO A 520 -28.28 -1.72 5.30
N PHE A 521 -26.95 -1.97 5.37
CA PHE A 521 -25.89 -1.08 4.86
C PHE A 521 -25.25 -1.58 3.57
N ILE A 522 -25.80 -2.64 2.96
CA ILE A 522 -25.36 -3.23 1.70
C ILE A 522 -26.56 -3.33 0.77
N VAL A 523 -26.39 -2.95 -0.50
CA VAL A 523 -27.45 -3.11 -1.50
C VAL A 523 -27.77 -4.59 -1.69
N LYS A 524 -29.05 -4.95 -1.62
CA LYS A 524 -29.53 -6.33 -1.78
C LYS A 524 -29.67 -6.70 -3.26
N LEU A 525 -29.10 -7.82 -3.65
CA LEU A 525 -29.38 -8.51 -4.91
C LEU A 525 -30.53 -9.49 -4.71
N PHE A 526 -31.63 -9.31 -5.47
CA PHE A 526 -32.82 -10.16 -5.37
C PHE A 526 -32.77 -11.33 -6.35
N LYS A 527 -32.49 -11.06 -7.62
CA LYS A 527 -32.53 -12.05 -8.70
C LYS A 527 -31.55 -11.71 -9.82
N THR A 528 -31.19 -12.69 -10.63
CA THR A 528 -30.39 -12.50 -11.84
C THR A 528 -31.14 -13.07 -13.05
N PHE A 529 -30.89 -12.48 -14.24
CA PHE A 529 -31.42 -12.93 -15.51
C PHE A 529 -30.32 -12.93 -16.56
N ARG A 530 -30.53 -13.58 -17.68
CA ARG A 530 -29.63 -13.58 -18.83
C ARG A 530 -30.39 -13.67 -20.14
N ASP A 531 -29.81 -13.10 -21.18
CA ASP A 531 -30.18 -13.30 -22.55
C ASP A 531 -28.94 -13.58 -23.42
N LYS A 532 -29.04 -13.45 -24.76
CA LYS A 532 -27.92 -13.69 -25.66
C LYS A 532 -26.80 -12.64 -25.55
N LYS A 533 -27.10 -11.40 -25.09
CA LYS A 533 -26.22 -10.23 -25.12
C LYS A 533 -25.80 -9.77 -23.75
N TYR A 534 -26.66 -9.92 -22.76
CA TYR A 534 -26.49 -9.37 -21.42
C TYR A 534 -26.71 -10.41 -20.34
N ILE A 535 -26.10 -10.17 -19.19
CA ILE A 535 -26.54 -10.68 -17.90
C ILE A 535 -27.08 -9.51 -17.09
N TYR A 536 -28.05 -9.81 -16.21
CA TYR A 536 -28.78 -8.80 -15.45
C TYR A 536 -28.81 -9.15 -13.97
N MET A 537 -28.67 -8.12 -13.13
CA MET A 537 -28.74 -8.25 -11.68
C MET A 537 -29.82 -7.30 -11.17
N LEU A 538 -30.93 -7.85 -10.67
CA LEU A 538 -32.04 -7.07 -10.09
C LEU A 538 -31.75 -6.80 -8.62
N MET A 539 -31.61 -5.53 -8.28
CA MET A 539 -31.13 -5.08 -6.98
C MET A 539 -32.12 -4.10 -6.33
N GLU A 540 -31.96 -3.92 -5.03
CA GLU A 540 -32.56 -2.82 -4.28
C GLU A 540 -32.16 -1.48 -4.91
N VAL A 541 -33.12 -0.57 -5.06
CA VAL A 541 -32.86 0.78 -5.58
C VAL A 541 -32.59 1.76 -4.44
N CYS A 542 -31.61 2.62 -4.63
CA CYS A 542 -31.18 3.66 -3.69
C CYS A 542 -31.34 5.03 -4.37
N LEU A 543 -32.52 5.66 -4.26
CA LEU A 543 -32.85 6.89 -4.97
C LEU A 543 -32.29 8.18 -4.35
N GLY A 544 -31.62 8.09 -3.20
CA GLY A 544 -31.00 9.24 -2.54
C GLY A 544 -29.75 9.79 -3.25
N GLY A 545 -29.26 9.09 -4.29
CA GLY A 545 -28.12 9.49 -5.10
C GLY A 545 -26.76 9.03 -4.56
N GLU A 546 -25.71 9.31 -5.33
CA GLU A 546 -24.34 8.94 -4.98
C GLU A 546 -23.74 9.88 -3.93
N LEU A 547 -23.07 9.31 -2.93
CA LEU A 547 -22.38 10.09 -1.89
C LEU A 547 -21.28 10.97 -2.49
N TRP A 548 -20.61 10.51 -3.57
CA TRP A 548 -19.61 11.28 -4.31
C TRP A 548 -20.18 12.56 -4.91
N THR A 549 -21.34 12.49 -5.55
CA THR A 549 -22.02 13.65 -6.14
C THR A 549 -22.38 14.67 -5.07
N ILE A 550 -22.94 14.21 -3.94
CA ILE A 550 -23.30 15.06 -2.81
C ILE A 550 -22.06 15.69 -2.16
N LEU A 551 -20.97 14.94 -2.02
CA LEU A 551 -19.71 15.43 -1.50
C LEU A 551 -19.10 16.51 -2.40
N ARG A 552 -19.09 16.27 -3.70
CA ARG A 552 -18.61 17.22 -4.71
C ARG A 552 -19.38 18.54 -4.64
N ASP A 553 -20.71 18.47 -4.56
CA ASP A 553 -21.58 19.66 -4.54
C ASP A 553 -21.44 20.47 -3.23
N LYS A 554 -21.22 19.80 -2.10
CA LYS A 554 -20.98 20.44 -0.80
C LYS A 554 -19.51 20.85 -0.57
N GLY A 555 -18.60 20.33 -1.37
CA GLY A 555 -17.16 20.53 -1.22
C GLY A 555 -16.52 19.69 -0.11
N HIS A 556 -17.15 19.52 1.03
CA HIS A 556 -16.79 18.63 2.14
C HIS A 556 -17.96 18.47 3.11
N PHE A 557 -17.91 17.45 3.96
CA PHE A 557 -18.90 17.25 5.00
C PHE A 557 -18.43 17.81 6.35
N ASP A 558 -19.38 18.18 7.20
CA ASP A 558 -19.12 18.45 8.61
C ASP A 558 -18.82 17.16 9.38
N ASP A 559 -18.29 17.28 10.61
CA ASP A 559 -17.90 16.15 11.44
C ASP A 559 -19.06 15.19 11.73
N ARG A 560 -20.28 15.70 11.95
CA ARG A 560 -21.46 14.86 12.22
C ARG A 560 -21.83 14.01 10.99
N THR A 561 -21.85 14.63 9.82
CA THR A 561 -22.18 13.97 8.56
C THR A 561 -21.14 12.94 8.18
N ALA A 562 -19.85 13.30 8.24
CA ALA A 562 -18.75 12.38 7.95
C ALA A 562 -18.75 11.16 8.91
N ARG A 563 -19.02 11.40 10.21
CA ARG A 563 -19.11 10.35 11.22
C ARG A 563 -20.27 9.39 10.95
N PHE A 564 -21.46 9.90 10.60
CA PHE A 564 -22.62 9.09 10.26
C PHE A 564 -22.36 8.22 9.03
N CYS A 565 -21.87 8.81 7.93
CA CYS A 565 -21.56 8.07 6.71
C CYS A 565 -20.48 6.97 6.98
N THR A 566 -19.46 7.33 7.72
CA THR A 566 -18.40 6.36 8.12
C THR A 566 -18.97 5.22 8.98
N ALA A 567 -19.89 5.53 9.90
CA ALA A 567 -20.50 4.52 10.75
C ALA A 567 -21.33 3.50 9.96
N CYS A 568 -22.06 3.93 8.92
CA CYS A 568 -22.76 3.03 8.00
C CYS A 568 -21.76 2.05 7.31
N VAL A 569 -20.61 2.56 6.84
CA VAL A 569 -19.56 1.74 6.23
C VAL A 569 -18.94 0.78 7.23
N VAL A 570 -18.71 1.21 8.48
CA VAL A 570 -18.20 0.34 9.55
C VAL A 570 -19.17 -0.82 9.84
N GLU A 571 -20.48 -0.59 9.81
CA GLU A 571 -21.48 -1.67 9.95
C GLU A 571 -21.49 -2.60 8.73
N ALA A 572 -21.36 -2.07 7.50
CA ALA A 572 -21.22 -2.89 6.29
C ALA A 572 -19.97 -3.79 6.37
N PHE A 573 -18.82 -3.23 6.77
CA PHE A 573 -17.58 -4.00 6.96
C PHE A 573 -17.69 -5.00 8.11
N HIS A 574 -18.40 -4.68 9.19
CA HIS A 574 -18.65 -5.64 10.26
C HIS A 574 -19.38 -6.88 9.72
N TYR A 575 -20.37 -6.67 8.86
CA TYR A 575 -21.09 -7.76 8.21
C TYR A 575 -20.18 -8.59 7.29
N LEU A 576 -19.41 -7.97 6.41
CA LEU A 576 -18.56 -8.63 5.42
C LEU A 576 -17.39 -9.36 6.08
N HIS A 577 -16.64 -8.65 6.95
CA HIS A 577 -15.45 -9.18 7.59
C HIS A 577 -15.76 -10.34 8.53
N SER A 578 -16.93 -10.32 9.23
CA SER A 578 -17.37 -11.46 10.04
C SER A 578 -17.63 -12.74 9.23
N ARG A 579 -17.70 -12.64 7.90
CA ARG A 579 -17.89 -13.75 6.95
C ARG A 579 -16.64 -14.05 6.11
N GLY A 580 -15.51 -13.40 6.43
CA GLY A 580 -14.26 -13.56 5.71
C GLY A 580 -14.30 -12.99 4.28
N ILE A 581 -15.12 -11.96 4.04
CA ILE A 581 -15.24 -11.27 2.77
C ILE A 581 -14.50 -9.94 2.87
N VAL A 582 -13.54 -9.70 1.97
CA VAL A 582 -12.86 -8.43 1.77
C VAL A 582 -13.52 -7.68 0.61
N TYR A 583 -13.70 -6.36 0.76
CA TYR A 583 -14.43 -5.53 -0.22
C TYR A 583 -13.53 -4.93 -1.32
N ARG A 584 -12.40 -4.31 -0.95
CA ARG A 584 -11.28 -3.83 -1.79
C ARG A 584 -11.52 -2.62 -2.71
N ASP A 585 -12.74 -2.06 -2.78
CA ASP A 585 -13.02 -0.87 -3.62
C ASP A 585 -13.87 0.18 -2.89
N LEU A 586 -13.57 0.44 -1.61
CA LEU A 586 -14.24 1.51 -0.87
C LEU A 586 -13.84 2.87 -1.44
N LYS A 587 -14.86 3.66 -1.82
CA LYS A 587 -14.75 5.05 -2.29
C LYS A 587 -16.12 5.70 -2.26
N PRO A 588 -16.23 7.05 -2.29
CA PRO A 588 -17.53 7.73 -2.27
C PRO A 588 -18.45 7.38 -3.44
N GLU A 589 -17.88 7.01 -4.60
CA GLU A 589 -18.60 6.58 -5.80
C GLU A 589 -19.38 5.26 -5.60
N ASN A 590 -18.90 4.40 -4.69
CA ASN A 590 -19.50 3.11 -4.37
C ASN A 590 -20.40 3.17 -3.13
N LEU A 591 -20.82 4.36 -2.73
CA LEU A 591 -21.71 4.63 -1.61
C LEU A 591 -22.95 5.38 -2.10
N LEU A 592 -24.13 4.76 -1.95
CA LEU A 592 -25.40 5.34 -2.30
C LEU A 592 -26.23 5.67 -1.05
N LEU A 593 -27.07 6.68 -1.13
CA LEU A 593 -28.08 6.95 -0.10
C LEU A 593 -29.38 6.22 -0.45
N ASP A 594 -29.93 5.51 0.53
CA ASP A 594 -31.29 4.99 0.41
C ASP A 594 -32.33 6.13 0.52
N ASN A 595 -33.62 5.81 0.37
CA ASN A 595 -34.72 6.79 0.42
C ASN A 595 -34.86 7.49 1.79
N LYS A 596 -34.25 6.93 2.85
CA LYS A 596 -34.23 7.53 4.19
C LYS A 596 -32.99 8.42 4.41
N GLY A 597 -31.91 8.23 3.64
CA GLY A 597 -30.62 8.91 3.78
C GLY A 597 -29.55 8.10 4.49
N TYR A 598 -29.73 6.77 4.64
CA TYR A 598 -28.69 5.86 5.12
C TYR A 598 -27.79 5.45 3.97
N VAL A 599 -26.48 5.34 4.28
CA VAL A 599 -25.49 4.97 3.27
C VAL A 599 -25.47 3.46 3.09
N LYS A 600 -25.50 3.03 1.84
CA LYS A 600 -25.40 1.62 1.43
C LYS A 600 -24.19 1.41 0.52
N LEU A 601 -23.48 0.32 0.75
CA LEU A 601 -22.34 -0.12 -0.05
C LEU A 601 -22.86 -0.85 -1.31
N VAL A 602 -22.32 -0.46 -2.47
CA VAL A 602 -22.64 -1.03 -3.78
C VAL A 602 -21.39 -1.50 -4.51
N ASP A 603 -21.53 -2.13 -5.65
CA ASP A 603 -20.46 -2.59 -6.54
C ASP A 603 -19.45 -3.54 -5.87
N PHE A 604 -19.77 -4.84 -5.94
CA PHE A 604 -18.97 -5.92 -5.34
C PHE A 604 -18.03 -6.58 -6.36
N GLY A 605 -17.75 -5.94 -7.50
CA GLY A 605 -16.90 -6.47 -8.55
C GLY A 605 -15.48 -6.83 -8.10
N PHE A 606 -14.97 -6.18 -7.03
CA PHE A 606 -13.67 -6.51 -6.43
C PHE A 606 -13.79 -7.26 -5.10
N ALA A 607 -14.98 -7.54 -4.62
CA ALA A 607 -15.17 -8.26 -3.37
C ALA A 607 -14.78 -9.75 -3.52
N LYS A 608 -14.15 -10.29 -2.47
CA LYS A 608 -13.67 -11.67 -2.47
C LYS A 608 -13.86 -12.33 -1.12
N LYS A 609 -14.40 -13.57 -1.13
CA LYS A 609 -14.46 -14.41 0.07
C LYS A 609 -13.13 -15.13 0.22
N ILE A 610 -12.25 -14.63 1.05
CA ILE A 610 -10.92 -15.20 1.31
C ILE A 610 -10.93 -16.15 2.51
N GLY A 611 -11.93 -16.04 3.40
CA GLY A 611 -11.97 -16.75 4.67
C GLY A 611 -11.09 -16.11 5.72
N PHE A 612 -11.04 -16.71 6.91
CA PHE A 612 -10.20 -16.25 8.00
C PHE A 612 -8.80 -16.84 7.87
N GLY A 613 -7.79 -16.03 8.24
CA GLY A 613 -6.43 -16.49 8.23
C GLY A 613 -5.88 -16.80 6.83
N ARG A 614 -6.34 -16.09 5.79
CA ARG A 614 -5.85 -16.25 4.41
C ARG A 614 -5.63 -14.90 3.75
N LYS A 615 -4.70 -14.87 2.79
CA LYS A 615 -4.40 -13.69 1.96
C LYS A 615 -4.81 -13.92 0.52
N THR A 616 -4.99 -12.81 -0.20
CA THR A 616 -5.12 -12.78 -1.66
C THR A 616 -4.05 -11.85 -2.24
N TRP A 617 -3.67 -12.04 -3.51
CA TRP A 617 -2.56 -11.33 -4.15
C TRP A 617 -3.00 -10.51 -5.37
N THR A 618 -4.29 -10.46 -5.65
CA THR A 618 -4.81 -9.70 -6.78
C THR A 618 -4.57 -8.21 -6.58
N PHE A 619 -3.88 -7.57 -7.51
CA PHE A 619 -3.82 -6.12 -7.54
C PHE A 619 -5.15 -5.55 -8.02
N CYS A 620 -5.91 -4.89 -7.15
CA CYS A 620 -7.17 -4.24 -7.49
C CYS A 620 -7.49 -3.11 -6.53
N GLY A 621 -8.38 -2.24 -6.93
CA GLY A 621 -8.87 -1.09 -6.18
C GLY A 621 -8.69 0.23 -6.92
N THR A 622 -9.07 1.31 -6.28
CA THR A 622 -8.97 2.67 -6.81
C THR A 622 -7.64 3.29 -6.37
N PRO A 623 -6.83 3.87 -7.26
CA PRO A 623 -5.44 4.27 -6.98
C PRO A 623 -5.22 5.04 -5.68
N GLU A 624 -6.07 6.02 -5.38
CA GLU A 624 -5.95 6.86 -4.18
C GLU A 624 -6.31 6.12 -2.88
N TYR A 625 -6.95 4.95 -2.99
CA TYR A 625 -7.49 4.14 -1.89
C TYR A 625 -6.74 2.83 -1.65
N VAL A 626 -5.83 2.47 -2.57
CA VAL A 626 -5.10 1.20 -2.50
C VAL A 626 -4.14 1.20 -1.31
N ALA A 627 -4.15 0.11 -0.54
CA ALA A 627 -3.26 -0.05 0.61
C ALA A 627 -1.82 -0.39 0.20
N PRO A 628 -0.79 -0.01 0.99
CA PRO A 628 0.62 -0.26 0.67
C PRO A 628 0.96 -1.72 0.38
N GLU A 629 0.39 -2.68 1.10
CA GLU A 629 0.63 -4.11 0.90
C GLU A 629 0.11 -4.62 -0.45
N ILE A 630 -0.91 -3.99 -1.03
CA ILE A 630 -1.39 -4.28 -2.38
C ILE A 630 -0.40 -3.75 -3.40
N ILE A 631 0.05 -2.50 -3.23
CA ILE A 631 1.06 -1.86 -4.10
C ILE A 631 2.35 -2.67 -4.10
N LEU A 632 2.79 -3.12 -2.93
CA LEU A 632 4.03 -3.89 -2.74
C LEU A 632 3.86 -5.39 -3.05
N ASN A 633 2.65 -5.83 -3.42
CA ASN A 633 2.32 -7.22 -3.71
C ASN A 633 2.74 -8.22 -2.60
N LYS A 634 2.57 -7.81 -1.33
CA LYS A 634 2.89 -8.62 -0.14
C LYS A 634 1.77 -9.58 0.27
N GLY A 635 0.69 -9.65 -0.54
CA GLY A 635 -0.55 -10.31 -0.17
C GLY A 635 -1.34 -9.52 0.88
N HIS A 636 -2.64 -9.44 0.71
CA HIS A 636 -3.52 -8.64 1.54
C HIS A 636 -4.73 -9.43 2.04
N ASP A 637 -5.33 -8.97 3.10
CA ASP A 637 -6.52 -9.52 3.75
C ASP A 637 -7.53 -8.41 4.07
N LEU A 638 -8.40 -8.62 5.04
CA LEU A 638 -9.42 -7.67 5.47
C LEU A 638 -8.86 -6.30 5.90
N SER A 639 -7.58 -6.25 6.27
CA SER A 639 -6.91 -5.03 6.74
C SER A 639 -6.78 -3.94 5.68
N CYS A 640 -6.81 -4.29 4.38
CA CYS A 640 -6.77 -3.29 3.32
C CYS A 640 -8.03 -2.41 3.29
N ASP A 641 -9.20 -2.94 3.70
CA ASP A 641 -10.44 -2.17 3.82
C ASP A 641 -10.35 -1.12 4.95
N TYR A 642 -9.58 -1.38 6.02
CA TYR A 642 -9.36 -0.40 7.09
C TYR A 642 -8.49 0.78 6.63
N TRP A 643 -7.48 0.52 5.78
CA TRP A 643 -6.73 1.57 5.11
C TRP A 643 -7.67 2.46 4.29
N SER A 644 -8.46 1.86 3.40
CA SER A 644 -9.41 2.57 2.54
C SER A 644 -10.46 3.35 3.36
N LEU A 645 -10.89 2.84 4.53
CA LEU A 645 -11.76 3.54 5.46
C LEU A 645 -11.11 4.83 5.98
N GLY A 646 -9.83 4.80 6.29
CA GLY A 646 -9.07 5.99 6.70
C GLY A 646 -9.00 7.05 5.60
N ILE A 647 -8.79 6.62 4.35
CA ILE A 647 -8.81 7.50 3.18
C ILE A 647 -10.20 8.13 3.01
N LEU A 648 -11.26 7.33 3.12
CA LEU A 648 -12.63 7.80 3.04
C LEU A 648 -12.94 8.89 4.09
N ILE A 649 -12.60 8.66 5.36
CA ILE A 649 -12.81 9.66 6.42
C ILE A 649 -12.13 10.98 6.08
N PHE A 650 -10.89 10.93 5.61
CA PHE A 650 -10.14 12.11 5.21
C PHE A 650 -10.85 12.84 4.04
N GLU A 651 -11.26 12.10 3.00
CA GLU A 651 -11.94 12.67 1.84
C GLU A 651 -13.32 13.26 2.19
N LEU A 652 -14.11 12.61 3.03
CA LEU A 652 -15.39 13.14 3.48
C LEU A 652 -15.22 14.49 4.22
N LEU A 653 -14.19 14.63 5.05
CA LEU A 653 -13.92 15.85 5.83
C LEU A 653 -13.23 16.95 5.03
N THR A 654 -12.58 16.63 3.91
CA THR A 654 -11.79 17.59 3.13
C THR A 654 -12.30 17.84 1.71
N GLY A 655 -13.05 16.90 1.15
CA GLY A 655 -13.47 16.88 -0.25
C GLY A 655 -12.41 16.31 -1.20
N ASN A 656 -11.25 15.89 -0.70
CA ASN A 656 -10.17 15.30 -1.51
C ASN A 656 -9.51 14.16 -0.73
N PRO A 657 -9.04 13.09 -1.40
CA PRO A 657 -8.24 12.07 -0.75
C PRO A 657 -6.88 12.62 -0.30
N PRO A 658 -6.24 12.03 0.74
CA PRO A 658 -4.95 12.49 1.25
C PRO A 658 -3.80 12.25 0.27
N PHE A 659 -3.95 11.26 -0.59
CA PHE A 659 -2.98 10.88 -1.60
C PHE A 659 -3.59 11.10 -2.98
N SER A 660 -3.02 12.01 -3.75
CA SER A 660 -3.47 12.31 -5.12
C SER A 660 -2.31 12.89 -5.90
N ALA A 661 -2.13 12.43 -7.13
CA ALA A 661 -1.15 12.95 -8.05
C ALA A 661 -1.68 12.93 -9.49
N THR A 662 -0.87 13.38 -10.46
CA THR A 662 -1.29 13.50 -11.87
C THR A 662 -1.53 12.16 -12.57
N ASP A 663 -0.95 11.10 -12.05
CA ASP A 663 -1.10 9.74 -12.56
C ASP A 663 -1.07 8.72 -11.41
N PRO A 664 -1.61 7.51 -11.64
CA PRO A 664 -1.68 6.46 -10.60
C PRO A 664 -0.32 6.11 -9.99
N MET A 665 0.75 6.13 -10.78
CA MET A 665 2.08 5.74 -10.32
C MET A 665 2.66 6.72 -9.31
N LYS A 666 2.50 8.01 -9.58
CA LYS A 666 2.89 9.06 -8.63
C LYS A 666 2.05 8.97 -7.36
N THR A 667 0.76 8.65 -7.49
CA THR A 667 -0.12 8.40 -6.34
C THR A 667 0.40 7.25 -5.49
N TYR A 668 0.77 6.10 -6.09
CA TYR A 668 1.35 4.96 -5.36
C TYR A 668 2.66 5.32 -4.64
N ASN A 669 3.54 6.07 -5.30
CA ASN A 669 4.78 6.55 -4.68
C ASN A 669 4.53 7.46 -3.46
N VAL A 670 3.46 8.27 -3.49
CA VAL A 670 3.09 9.10 -2.33
C VAL A 670 2.48 8.23 -1.22
N ILE A 671 1.65 7.25 -1.56
CA ILE A 671 1.07 6.29 -0.60
C ILE A 671 2.18 5.54 0.17
N LEU A 672 3.21 5.07 -0.54
CA LEU A 672 4.34 4.34 0.06
C LEU A 672 5.22 5.19 1.00
N LYS A 673 5.06 6.51 1.01
CA LYS A 673 5.69 7.40 1.99
C LYS A 673 4.91 7.48 3.31
N GLY A 674 3.71 6.91 3.36
CA GLY A 674 2.86 6.80 4.55
C GLY A 674 2.01 8.04 4.84
N ILE A 675 1.09 7.88 5.79
CA ILE A 675 0.12 8.94 6.18
C ILE A 675 0.78 10.08 6.98
N ASP A 676 1.95 9.87 7.55
CA ASP A 676 2.60 10.85 8.41
C ASP A 676 3.21 12.03 7.65
N ILE A 677 3.42 11.91 6.32
CA ILE A 677 3.82 13.05 5.46
C ILE A 677 2.64 13.94 5.06
N VAL A 678 1.40 13.48 5.26
CA VAL A 678 0.20 14.22 4.86
C VAL A 678 -0.08 15.35 5.84
N GLU A 679 -0.28 16.55 5.32
CA GLU A 679 -0.74 17.69 6.12
C GLU A 679 -2.24 17.55 6.41
N PHE A 680 -2.60 17.60 7.69
CA PHE A 680 -4.00 17.55 8.13
C PHE A 680 -4.55 18.98 8.28
N PRO A 681 -5.49 19.41 7.43
CA PRO A 681 -6.11 20.70 7.52
C PRO A 681 -6.78 20.92 8.90
N ARG A 682 -6.78 22.16 9.40
CA ARG A 682 -7.36 22.54 10.71
C ARG A 682 -8.84 22.19 10.85
N LYS A 683 -9.56 22.02 9.73
CA LYS A 683 -10.98 21.61 9.72
C LYS A 683 -11.20 20.14 10.13
N ILE A 684 -10.16 19.29 10.10
CA ILE A 684 -10.25 17.91 10.58
C ILE A 684 -10.14 17.92 12.11
N PRO A 685 -11.14 17.40 12.85
CA PRO A 685 -11.06 17.26 14.31
C PRO A 685 -9.86 16.39 14.72
N ARG A 686 -9.20 16.74 15.83
CA ARG A 686 -8.03 15.97 16.31
C ARG A 686 -8.35 14.49 16.54
N SER A 687 -9.57 14.17 17.00
CA SER A 687 -10.01 12.78 17.19
C SER A 687 -10.16 12.04 15.85
N ALA A 688 -10.69 12.68 14.81
CA ALA A 688 -10.76 12.12 13.46
C ALA A 688 -9.36 11.90 12.87
N ALA A 689 -8.47 12.90 12.96
CA ALA A 689 -7.08 12.78 12.52
C ALA A 689 -6.35 11.61 13.21
N ASN A 690 -6.59 11.40 14.51
CA ASN A 690 -6.02 10.27 15.23
C ASN A 690 -6.55 8.92 14.70
N LEU A 691 -7.85 8.82 14.42
CA LEU A 691 -8.43 7.61 13.83
C LEU A 691 -7.87 7.32 12.44
N ILE A 692 -7.80 8.33 11.57
CA ILE A 692 -7.25 8.21 10.22
C ILE A 692 -5.79 7.68 10.29
N LYS A 693 -4.94 8.28 11.13
CA LYS A 693 -3.56 7.85 11.31
C LYS A 693 -3.42 6.42 11.86
N ARG A 694 -4.38 5.95 12.64
CA ARG A 694 -4.42 4.57 13.15
C ARG A 694 -4.99 3.56 12.15
N LEU A 695 -5.83 3.99 11.23
CA LEU A 695 -6.34 3.18 10.12
C LEU A 695 -5.32 3.07 8.99
N CYS A 696 -4.61 4.17 8.67
CA CYS A 696 -3.64 4.25 7.58
C CYS A 696 -2.20 3.95 8.06
N ARG A 697 -2.00 2.89 8.86
CA ARG A 697 -0.67 2.38 9.17
C ARG A 697 -0.11 1.59 8.00
N ASP A 698 1.17 1.76 7.70
CA ASP A 698 1.84 1.05 6.60
C ASP A 698 1.83 -0.46 6.87
N ASN A 699 2.16 -0.86 8.10
CA ASN A 699 2.03 -2.24 8.53
C ASN A 699 0.54 -2.58 8.80
N PRO A 700 -0.07 -3.53 8.04
CA PRO A 700 -1.48 -3.90 8.18
C PRO A 700 -1.88 -4.34 9.60
N VAL A 701 -0.97 -4.99 10.33
CA VAL A 701 -1.26 -5.53 11.68
C VAL A 701 -1.40 -4.45 12.74
N GLU A 702 -0.82 -3.26 12.50
CA GLU A 702 -0.93 -2.11 13.40
C GLU A 702 -2.23 -1.31 13.22
N ARG A 703 -2.99 -1.60 12.17
CA ARG A 703 -4.24 -0.87 11.89
C ARG A 703 -5.28 -1.16 12.94
N ILE A 704 -5.91 -0.11 13.45
CA ILE A 704 -7.08 -0.26 14.32
C ILE A 704 -8.18 -1.00 13.54
N GLY A 705 -8.80 -1.99 14.14
CA GLY A 705 -9.75 -2.88 13.47
C GLY A 705 -9.18 -4.25 13.10
N TYR A 706 -7.86 -4.36 12.90
CA TYR A 706 -7.19 -5.65 12.69
C TYR A 706 -6.84 -6.35 14.01
N GLN A 707 -6.70 -5.57 15.07
CA GLN A 707 -6.28 -6.00 16.40
C GLN A 707 -7.29 -6.97 17.06
N LYS A 708 -7.00 -7.41 18.28
CA LYS A 708 -7.74 -8.44 19.03
C LYS A 708 -9.27 -8.26 19.06
N ASN A 709 -9.74 -7.04 19.22
CA ASN A 709 -11.18 -6.77 19.31
C ASN A 709 -11.83 -6.45 17.95
N GLY A 710 -11.05 -6.46 16.87
CA GLY A 710 -11.55 -6.17 15.53
C GLY A 710 -12.19 -4.80 15.41
N LEU A 711 -13.26 -4.70 14.62
CA LEU A 711 -14.03 -3.47 14.39
C LEU A 711 -14.60 -2.82 15.67
N ALA A 712 -14.70 -3.57 16.77
CA ALA A 712 -15.13 -2.98 18.05
C ALA A 712 -14.17 -1.90 18.55
N ASP A 713 -12.86 -1.97 18.21
CA ASP A 713 -11.90 -0.94 18.58
C ASP A 713 -12.14 0.34 17.80
N ILE A 714 -12.56 0.26 16.53
CA ILE A 714 -12.98 1.42 15.71
C ILE A 714 -14.23 2.05 16.34
N LYS A 715 -15.25 1.23 16.68
CA LYS A 715 -16.50 1.71 17.28
C LYS A 715 -16.30 2.39 18.63
N LYS A 716 -15.30 1.96 19.42
CA LYS A 716 -14.93 2.54 20.73
C LYS A 716 -13.98 3.73 20.64
N HIS A 717 -13.48 4.05 19.46
CA HIS A 717 -12.54 5.15 19.32
C HIS A 717 -13.13 6.51 19.71
N LYS A 718 -12.30 7.44 20.23
CA LYS A 718 -12.73 8.79 20.69
C LYS A 718 -13.56 9.56 19.68
N TRP A 719 -13.35 9.36 18.39
CA TRP A 719 -14.12 10.03 17.35
C TRP A 719 -15.57 9.60 17.32
N PHE A 720 -15.86 8.36 17.74
CA PHE A 720 -17.21 7.82 17.88
C PHE A 720 -17.77 7.89 19.30
N GLN A 721 -17.11 8.60 20.22
CA GLN A 721 -17.59 8.71 21.59
C GLN A 721 -18.99 9.34 21.61
N GLY A 722 -19.95 8.66 22.29
CA GLY A 722 -21.36 9.08 22.35
C GLY A 722 -22.17 8.82 21.08
N PHE A 723 -21.63 8.08 20.11
CA PHE A 723 -22.36 7.71 18.89
C PHE A 723 -23.30 6.53 19.17
N ASP A 724 -24.56 6.66 18.77
CA ASP A 724 -25.59 5.64 18.98
C ASP A 724 -25.53 4.57 17.89
N TRP A 725 -24.70 3.55 18.12
CA TRP A 725 -24.55 2.42 17.20
C TRP A 725 -25.80 1.55 17.09
N GLU A 726 -26.61 1.48 18.16
CA GLU A 726 -27.83 0.67 18.16
C GLU A 726 -28.93 1.35 17.37
N GLY A 727 -29.15 2.65 17.57
CA GLY A 727 -30.07 3.46 16.77
C GLY A 727 -29.66 3.49 15.30
N LEU A 728 -28.35 3.51 14.98
CA LEU A 728 -27.87 3.38 13.60
C LEU A 728 -28.29 2.04 12.98
N ARG A 729 -28.02 0.93 13.66
CA ARG A 729 -28.35 -0.43 13.16
C ARG A 729 -29.84 -0.63 12.95
N LYS A 730 -30.65 -0.08 13.84
CA LYS A 730 -32.12 -0.11 13.71
C LYS A 730 -32.68 0.90 12.73
N GLN A 731 -31.83 1.74 12.15
CA GLN A 731 -32.23 2.88 11.27
C GLN A 731 -33.21 3.85 11.95
N GLU A 732 -33.05 4.08 13.25
CA GLU A 732 -33.84 5.01 14.06
C GLU A 732 -33.18 6.38 14.21
N MET A 733 -31.88 6.51 13.87
CA MET A 733 -31.19 7.80 13.88
C MET A 733 -31.64 8.69 12.73
N PRO A 734 -31.85 10.00 12.96
CA PRO A 734 -32.16 10.95 11.87
C PRO A 734 -30.89 11.15 11.00
N PRO A 735 -30.94 10.78 9.70
CA PRO A 735 -29.81 10.95 8.80
C PRO A 735 -29.46 12.43 8.58
N PRO A 736 -28.17 12.79 8.52
CA PRO A 736 -27.75 14.18 8.31
C PRO A 736 -27.90 14.65 6.85
N LEU A 737 -28.10 13.72 5.92
CA LEU A 737 -28.29 13.95 4.49
C LEU A 737 -29.66 13.40 4.05
N PRO A 738 -30.78 14.01 4.47
CA PRO A 738 -32.09 13.54 4.02
C PRO A 738 -32.23 13.77 2.51
N PRO A 739 -32.44 12.71 1.71
CA PRO A 739 -32.59 12.86 0.26
C PRO A 739 -33.95 13.47 -0.08
N LYS A 740 -33.98 14.20 -1.20
CA LYS A 740 -35.26 14.73 -1.76
C LYS A 740 -35.77 13.74 -2.82
N VAL A 741 -36.55 12.76 -2.39
CA VAL A 741 -37.18 11.77 -3.28
C VAL A 741 -38.70 11.98 -3.28
N LYS A 742 -39.27 12.25 -4.45
CA LYS A 742 -40.71 12.55 -4.61
C LYS A 742 -41.58 11.30 -4.78
N GLY A 743 -40.98 10.24 -5.31
CA GLY A 743 -41.68 8.98 -5.59
C GLY A 743 -40.72 7.85 -5.89
N PRO A 744 -41.22 6.63 -6.07
CA PRO A 744 -40.41 5.47 -6.36
C PRO A 744 -39.71 5.52 -7.74
N ASP A 745 -40.16 6.37 -8.64
CA ASP A 745 -39.63 6.62 -9.98
C ASP A 745 -38.75 7.89 -10.09
N ASP A 746 -38.50 8.56 -8.97
CA ASP A 746 -37.74 9.82 -8.96
C ASP A 746 -36.26 9.60 -9.10
N CYS A 747 -35.74 9.82 -10.30
CA CYS A 747 -34.29 9.74 -10.61
C CYS A 747 -33.58 11.12 -10.59
N SER A 748 -34.20 12.17 -10.01
CA SER A 748 -33.65 13.55 -10.01
C SER A 748 -32.28 13.70 -9.28
N ASN A 749 -31.89 12.74 -8.45
CA ASN A 749 -30.60 12.71 -7.77
C ASN A 749 -29.48 12.02 -8.60
N PHE A 750 -29.78 11.64 -9.86
CA PHE A 750 -28.82 11.00 -10.79
C PHE A 750 -28.63 11.86 -12.03
N ASP A 751 -27.51 11.69 -12.72
CA ASP A 751 -27.23 12.34 -13.99
C ASP A 751 -28.16 11.77 -15.09
N SER A 752 -28.46 12.57 -16.11
CA SER A 752 -29.23 12.11 -17.27
C SER A 752 -28.33 11.46 -18.29
N TYR A 753 -28.64 10.24 -18.69
CA TYR A 753 -27.89 9.46 -19.66
C TYR A 753 -28.66 9.21 -20.94
N PRO A 754 -28.05 9.26 -22.12
CA PRO A 754 -28.68 8.89 -23.38
C PRO A 754 -29.03 7.39 -23.40
N LYS A 755 -30.08 7.02 -24.14
CA LYS A 755 -30.39 5.63 -24.41
C LYS A 755 -29.23 4.97 -25.21
N ASP A 756 -28.92 3.71 -24.92
CA ASP A 756 -27.89 2.97 -25.67
C ASP A 756 -28.40 2.73 -27.10
N VAL A 757 -27.67 3.21 -28.07
CA VAL A 757 -28.01 3.09 -29.51
C VAL A 757 -27.38 1.85 -30.12
N GLU A 758 -26.24 1.37 -29.56
CA GLU A 758 -25.51 0.24 -30.07
C GLU A 758 -25.82 -1.02 -29.30
N MET A 759 -26.36 -2.03 -29.99
CA MET A 759 -26.55 -3.35 -29.41
C MET A 759 -25.26 -4.15 -29.51
N PRO A 760 -24.76 -4.71 -28.39
CA PRO A 760 -23.59 -5.56 -28.45
C PRO A 760 -23.85 -6.84 -29.28
N PRO A 761 -22.80 -7.49 -29.81
CA PRO A 761 -22.94 -8.79 -30.47
C PRO A 761 -23.45 -9.86 -29.51
N ASP A 762 -24.04 -10.91 -30.07
CA ASP A 762 -24.45 -12.11 -29.31
C ASP A 762 -23.18 -12.83 -28.77
N GLU A 763 -23.26 -13.31 -27.55
CA GLU A 763 -22.22 -14.11 -26.90
C GLU A 763 -22.81 -15.50 -26.60
N THR A 764 -22.17 -16.55 -27.12
CA THR A 764 -22.73 -17.92 -27.16
C THR A 764 -21.78 -18.99 -26.62
N SER A 765 -20.70 -18.59 -25.90
CA SER A 765 -19.73 -19.55 -25.33
C SER A 765 -20.32 -20.42 -24.20
N GLY A 766 -21.47 -20.03 -23.64
CA GLY A 766 -22.16 -20.80 -22.59
C GLY A 766 -21.58 -20.60 -21.18
N TRP A 767 -20.63 -19.69 -20.98
CA TRP A 767 -20.03 -19.43 -19.66
C TRP A 767 -21.04 -19.02 -18.59
N ASP A 768 -22.15 -18.41 -19.01
CA ASP A 768 -23.22 -17.90 -18.15
C ASP A 768 -24.36 -18.89 -17.89
N GLU A 769 -24.17 -20.19 -18.22
CA GLU A 769 -25.23 -21.18 -18.09
C GLU A 769 -25.83 -21.28 -16.68
N HIS A 770 -25.03 -21.03 -15.65
CA HIS A 770 -25.41 -21.04 -14.25
C HIS A 770 -25.59 -19.62 -13.65
N PHE A 771 -25.76 -18.60 -14.49
CA PHE A 771 -25.94 -17.23 -14.02
C PHE A 771 -27.43 -16.88 -13.72
#